data_a2b84811192a21d99d75d02ba00efe33
#
_entry.id   a2b84811192a21d99d75d02ba00efe33
#
_cell.length_a   1.000
_cell.length_b   1.000
_cell.length_c   1.000
_cell.angle_alpha   90.00
_cell.angle_beta   90.00
_cell.angle_gamma   90.00
#
_symmetry.space_group_name_H-M   'P 1'
#
loop_
_entity.id
_entity.type
_entity.pdbx_description
1 polymer ?
#
loop_
_entity_poly.entity_id
_entity_poly.type
_entity_poly.pdbx_seq_one_letter_code
_entity_poly.pdbx_strand_id
1 'polypeptide(L)'
;MALLAGVARAAPAPLSGERGRTDVASRYGSGAFGRWFVDGFGLPAYRYRIDEGRDPRARRSELEDAADPTDAWSQLGNDHVVANAYNHGYTQLWSQDRVYEWVNRYSAAEGQYAGGFGYLRAGGRTLSTLYADRPPGARSKRVFGAGYARRTLAAAGFAVDEHVYAPFGDDPVLLHDVTIRNRTRKPRSASWFEYWGVNPWEPAKARPRGLGTPSWDPRRHILSVRQAAEGPDRRPLRIFAAALRGPVGGHATDAARFFGAGGRAAPAAVAADRLDGRRAAAVAPGQVGRTLFALRAPLRLAPGAAVTLRYAYGAARPRAVRRIVTRWRAARRPLAGSQRRWARWVPQGSFGAGRHWLARELQWAAYTVRSGATYEECAHSHVISQGGYYQYGGFGSQIAFRDPLQHMLPMVYAAPALAGDVLAYSAREQPAGGGQIAYGAQSLCRPAELPPSNDMDLWLLWSAAEYGLATRDLALFDRPVPFRGGGTASLWRHLKLAYVHQESLRGPHGGYRTTSTGDWSDFSGAVLGMTESTLVSAQLAYVYPRLAALARARGDRAFAGRLSRRGAALRAAQRSEWTGRWYTRGYAGDRRLGTGVIFGEPQPWNILAGVPGRGQARTLVSGIRRFLTGVGAPAALGGPARIGSSMSPAAADPAVTERAGGPGIGGGNAVFVGGAWYAVNGWLTWALGELAGVVPRAGAYALDELERNTLAAHAAAFPGRWNGVLSVDDACNAWFAPDPGDCGIDLDHTYAGQIMHQPAWTLYAATRLAGIVPTARGYRFRPRLPLRRFSLRLPRVGIAVRPGSVRGYVRPSAGGRLEIEVARPRGSRVTAWVGGRRVASSVRAGLVRVRLDTRAGHASDFAVTVR
;
A
#
# COMPACT_ATOMS: atom_id res chain seq x y z
N MET A 1 -64.82 6.24 19.77
CA MET A 1 -63.56 5.77 20.36
C MET A 1 -62.80 4.99 19.29
N ALA A 2 -61.90 5.61 18.54
CA ALA A 2 -61.05 4.95 17.55
C ALA A 2 -59.65 4.91 18.12
N LEU A 3 -59.12 3.71 18.33
CA LEU A 3 -57.75 3.42 18.78
C LEU A 3 -56.76 3.85 17.74
N LEU A 4 -56.02 4.90 18.04
CA LEU A 4 -54.75 5.22 17.37
C LEU A 4 -53.69 4.25 17.84
N ALA A 5 -53.58 3.11 17.15
CA ALA A 5 -52.42 2.23 17.25
C ALA A 5 -51.19 2.96 16.67
N GLY A 6 -50.38 3.55 17.57
CA GLY A 6 -49.11 4.12 17.22
C GLY A 6 -48.18 3.02 16.70
N VAL A 7 -47.94 3.00 15.39
CA VAL A 7 -46.91 2.14 14.79
C VAL A 7 -45.56 2.56 15.39
N ALA A 8 -45.13 1.84 16.40
CA ALA A 8 -43.77 1.95 16.91
C ALA A 8 -42.82 1.66 15.75
N ARG A 9 -42.16 2.70 15.21
CA ARG A 9 -41.14 2.50 14.17
C ARG A 9 -40.02 1.64 14.74
N ALA A 10 -39.85 0.46 14.17
CA ALA A 10 -38.78 -0.44 14.54
C ALA A 10 -37.40 0.30 14.50
N ALA A 11 -36.54 0.00 15.46
CA ALA A 11 -35.19 0.49 15.50
C ALA A 11 -34.47 0.13 14.18
N PRO A 12 -33.64 1.05 13.60
CA PRO A 12 -32.86 0.70 12.43
C PRO A 12 -31.94 -0.48 12.75
N ALA A 13 -31.77 -1.41 11.77
CA ALA A 13 -30.86 -2.54 11.92
C ALA A 13 -29.40 -2.06 12.14
N PRO A 14 -28.61 -2.77 12.97
CA PRO A 14 -27.21 -2.44 13.20
C PRO A 14 -26.38 -2.43 11.91
N LEU A 15 -25.55 -1.42 11.73
CA LEU A 15 -24.67 -1.33 10.55
C LEU A 15 -23.64 -2.45 10.52
N SER A 16 -23.14 -2.90 11.66
CA SER A 16 -22.18 -4.01 11.79
C SER A 16 -22.73 -5.35 11.29
N GLY A 17 -24.06 -5.53 11.31
CA GLY A 17 -24.76 -6.69 10.75
C GLY A 17 -25.15 -6.54 9.27
N GLU A 18 -25.08 -5.34 8.71
CA GLU A 18 -25.40 -5.10 7.30
C GLU A 18 -24.28 -5.67 6.41
N ARG A 19 -24.57 -6.72 5.65
CA ARG A 19 -23.75 -7.17 4.55
C ARG A 19 -24.05 -6.29 3.34
N GLY A 20 -23.27 -5.22 3.14
CA GLY A 20 -23.30 -4.46 1.90
C GLY A 20 -22.81 -5.36 0.77
N ARG A 21 -23.65 -5.60 -0.24
CA ARG A 21 -23.20 -6.24 -1.48
C ARG A 21 -22.36 -5.22 -2.23
N THR A 22 -21.04 -5.44 -2.31
CA THR A 22 -20.15 -4.62 -3.10
C THR A 22 -20.11 -5.19 -4.51
N ASP A 23 -20.59 -4.45 -5.48
CA ASP A 23 -20.38 -4.78 -6.89
C ASP A 23 -19.02 -4.22 -7.32
N VAL A 24 -18.03 -5.12 -7.43
CA VAL A 24 -16.68 -4.78 -7.86
C VAL A 24 -16.44 -5.09 -9.34
N ALA A 25 -17.41 -5.68 -10.04
CA ALA A 25 -17.32 -6.00 -11.46
C ALA A 25 -17.57 -4.76 -12.31
N SER A 26 -16.51 -4.14 -12.82
CA SER A 26 -16.61 -3.02 -13.73
C SER A 26 -15.51 -3.11 -14.80
N ARG A 27 -15.90 -2.79 -16.05
CA ARG A 27 -14.92 -2.65 -17.15
C ARG A 27 -14.13 -1.35 -17.06
N TYR A 28 -14.66 -0.34 -16.39
CA TYR A 28 -13.99 0.95 -16.22
C TYR A 28 -12.64 0.76 -15.51
N GLY A 29 -11.61 1.38 -16.06
CA GLY A 29 -10.28 1.33 -15.49
C GLY A 29 -9.52 0.01 -15.66
N SER A 30 -9.89 -0.78 -16.67
CA SER A 30 -9.19 -2.06 -16.93
C SER A 30 -7.95 -1.90 -17.81
N GLY A 31 -7.75 -0.76 -18.46
CA GLY A 31 -6.66 -0.59 -19.43
C GLY A 31 -6.76 -1.54 -20.62
N ALA A 32 -5.69 -1.63 -21.41
CA ALA A 32 -5.62 -2.50 -22.60
C ALA A 32 -5.11 -3.92 -22.30
N PHE A 33 -4.58 -4.17 -21.12
CA PHE A 33 -3.87 -5.42 -20.77
C PHE A 33 -4.80 -6.57 -20.37
N GLY A 34 -6.07 -6.29 -20.11
CA GLY A 34 -7.03 -7.30 -19.67
C GLY A 34 -8.29 -6.70 -19.09
N ARG A 35 -8.79 -7.30 -17.98
CA ARG A 35 -9.98 -6.73 -17.31
C ARG A 35 -10.11 -7.13 -15.86
N TRP A 36 -10.71 -6.24 -15.09
CA TRP A 36 -11.18 -6.52 -13.74
C TRP A 36 -12.38 -7.46 -13.73
N PHE A 37 -12.48 -8.28 -12.70
CA PHE A 37 -13.64 -9.13 -12.40
C PHE A 37 -13.70 -9.42 -10.89
N VAL A 38 -14.81 -9.99 -10.43
CA VAL A 38 -14.95 -10.52 -9.07
C VAL A 38 -14.56 -11.99 -9.10
N ASP A 39 -13.65 -12.40 -8.22
CA ASP A 39 -13.27 -13.81 -8.10
C ASP A 39 -14.29 -14.64 -7.30
N GLY A 40 -14.04 -15.94 -7.18
CA GLY A 40 -14.92 -16.85 -6.43
C GLY A 40 -14.99 -16.60 -4.91
N PHE A 41 -14.17 -15.68 -4.39
CA PHE A 41 -14.16 -15.24 -2.98
C PHE A 41 -14.85 -13.90 -2.76
N GLY A 42 -15.32 -13.27 -3.83
CA GLY A 42 -15.93 -11.94 -3.79
C GLY A 42 -14.93 -10.79 -3.73
N LEU A 43 -13.68 -11.03 -4.12
CA LEU A 43 -12.59 -10.05 -4.12
C LEU A 43 -12.30 -9.54 -5.55
N PRO A 44 -11.76 -8.33 -5.69
CA PRO A 44 -11.29 -7.86 -6.98
C PRO A 44 -10.11 -8.70 -7.48
N ALA A 45 -10.15 -9.05 -8.75
CA ALA A 45 -9.09 -9.74 -9.44
C ALA A 45 -8.98 -9.25 -10.89
N TYR A 46 -7.78 -9.33 -11.46
CA TYR A 46 -7.49 -8.85 -12.81
C TYR A 46 -7.08 -10.02 -13.70
N ARG A 47 -7.79 -10.22 -14.80
CA ARG A 47 -7.42 -11.21 -15.82
C ARG A 47 -6.54 -10.57 -16.87
N TYR A 48 -5.25 -10.88 -16.82
CA TYR A 48 -4.26 -10.43 -17.80
C TYR A 48 -4.42 -11.21 -19.12
N ARG A 49 -4.32 -10.54 -20.27
CA ARG A 49 -4.64 -11.15 -21.59
C ARG A 49 -3.61 -10.89 -22.69
N ILE A 50 -2.62 -10.03 -22.44
CA ILE A 50 -1.62 -9.73 -23.47
C ILE A 50 -0.79 -10.97 -23.75
N ASP A 51 -0.52 -11.22 -25.02
CA ASP A 51 0.48 -12.19 -25.46
C ASP A 51 1.74 -11.42 -25.82
N GLU A 52 2.71 -11.42 -24.93
CA GLU A 52 3.91 -10.62 -24.99
C GLU A 52 4.73 -10.84 -26.24
N GLY A 53 4.69 -12.02 -26.83
CA GLY A 53 5.37 -12.32 -28.09
C GLY A 53 4.66 -11.80 -29.35
N ARG A 54 3.44 -11.29 -29.23
CA ARG A 54 2.60 -10.91 -30.37
C ARG A 54 1.94 -9.55 -30.25
N ASP A 55 1.85 -8.99 -29.05
CA ASP A 55 1.17 -7.73 -28.82
C ASP A 55 2.18 -6.58 -28.67
N PRO A 56 2.19 -5.60 -29.61
CA PRO A 56 3.12 -4.48 -29.59
C PRO A 56 2.90 -3.52 -28.41
N ARG A 57 1.76 -3.64 -27.69
CA ARG A 57 1.46 -2.88 -26.47
C ARG A 57 2.21 -3.44 -25.25
N ALA A 58 2.76 -4.64 -25.35
CA ALA A 58 3.57 -5.20 -24.31
C ALA A 58 4.83 -4.34 -24.17
N ARG A 59 5.02 -3.77 -22.96
CA ARG A 59 6.22 -2.98 -22.64
C ARG A 59 7.39 -3.92 -22.42
N ARG A 60 8.56 -3.56 -22.91
CA ARG A 60 9.79 -4.27 -22.57
C ARG A 60 10.16 -3.98 -21.11
N SER A 61 10.59 -4.98 -20.39
CA SER A 61 11.31 -4.82 -19.14
C SER A 61 12.70 -4.23 -19.47
N GLU A 62 13.01 -3.09 -18.90
CA GLU A 62 14.35 -2.49 -19.07
C GLU A 62 15.32 -3.00 -18.01
N LEU A 63 14.83 -3.78 -17.04
CA LEU A 63 15.57 -4.23 -15.86
C LEU A 63 16.12 -5.60 -15.91
N GLU A 64 15.29 -6.43 -16.42
CA GLU A 64 15.55 -7.86 -16.41
C GLU A 64 15.91 -8.23 -17.82
N ASP A 65 17.16 -8.53 -18.09
CA ASP A 65 17.71 -9.10 -19.29
C ASP A 65 16.96 -8.71 -20.59
N ALA A 66 17.60 -8.04 -21.52
CA ALA A 66 17.03 -7.64 -22.82
C ALA A 66 16.37 -8.79 -23.63
N ALA A 67 16.53 -10.04 -23.18
CA ALA A 67 15.86 -11.23 -23.72
C ALA A 67 14.43 -11.44 -23.18
N ASP A 68 14.02 -10.80 -22.06
CA ASP A 68 12.66 -10.89 -21.51
C ASP A 68 11.92 -9.55 -21.72
N PRO A 69 11.07 -9.48 -22.73
CA PRO A 69 10.65 -8.18 -23.28
C PRO A 69 9.58 -7.44 -22.49
N THR A 70 9.01 -8.00 -21.40
CA THR A 70 7.89 -7.35 -20.70
C THR A 70 7.70 -7.79 -19.26
N ASP A 71 7.52 -6.85 -18.36
CA ASP A 71 7.24 -7.09 -16.95
C ASP A 71 5.94 -6.40 -16.49
N ALA A 72 4.84 -7.04 -16.69
CA ALA A 72 3.62 -6.67 -16.00
C ALA A 72 3.50 -7.53 -14.74
N TRP A 73 3.55 -6.93 -13.56
CA TRP A 73 3.55 -7.67 -12.31
C TRP A 73 2.53 -7.14 -11.30
N SER A 74 2.24 -7.94 -10.29
CA SER A 74 1.34 -7.62 -9.19
C SER A 74 1.93 -8.08 -7.86
N GLN A 75 1.77 -7.26 -6.83
CA GLN A 75 2.24 -7.57 -5.49
C GLN A 75 1.38 -8.62 -4.81
N LEU A 76 2.02 -9.62 -4.25
CA LEU A 76 1.46 -10.56 -3.30
C LEU A 76 2.11 -10.31 -1.94
N GLY A 77 1.32 -10.22 -0.88
CA GLY A 77 1.90 -10.00 0.44
C GLY A 77 0.98 -10.45 1.56
N ASN A 78 1.59 -10.58 2.70
CA ASN A 78 0.93 -10.76 3.99
C ASN A 78 1.53 -9.73 4.98
N ASP A 79 1.46 -9.97 6.27
CA ASP A 79 2.04 -9.03 7.23
C ASP A 79 3.58 -9.22 7.41
N HIS A 80 4.23 -10.13 6.66
CA HIS A 80 5.63 -10.50 6.85
C HIS A 80 6.50 -10.40 5.60
N VAL A 81 6.01 -10.90 4.48
CA VAL A 81 6.75 -10.95 3.21
C VAL A 81 5.98 -10.32 2.07
N VAL A 82 6.71 -9.84 1.09
CA VAL A 82 6.19 -9.32 -0.17
C VAL A 82 6.74 -10.15 -1.30
N ALA A 83 5.93 -10.42 -2.33
CA ALA A 83 6.38 -11.08 -3.54
C ALA A 83 5.79 -10.39 -4.76
N ASN A 84 6.54 -10.37 -5.85
CA ASN A 84 6.07 -9.88 -7.13
C ASN A 84 5.80 -11.06 -8.06
N ALA A 85 4.55 -11.20 -8.48
CA ALA A 85 4.12 -12.19 -9.46
C ALA A 85 4.03 -11.55 -10.85
N TYR A 86 4.77 -12.10 -11.80
CA TYR A 86 4.95 -11.52 -13.13
C TYR A 86 4.03 -12.18 -14.17
N ASN A 87 3.70 -11.41 -15.21
CA ASN A 87 2.91 -11.88 -16.37
C ASN A 87 3.55 -13.08 -17.08
N HIS A 88 4.88 -13.19 -17.11
CA HIS A 88 5.61 -14.35 -17.62
C HIS A 88 5.38 -15.63 -16.82
N GLY A 89 4.92 -15.51 -15.57
CA GLY A 89 4.55 -16.66 -14.75
C GLY A 89 5.56 -17.04 -13.68
N TYR A 90 6.59 -16.29 -13.45
CA TYR A 90 7.46 -16.44 -12.30
C TYR A 90 7.05 -15.52 -11.14
N THR A 91 7.60 -15.81 -9.97
CA THR A 91 7.37 -15.03 -8.75
C THR A 91 8.70 -14.82 -8.03
N GLN A 92 9.00 -13.57 -7.70
CA GLN A 92 10.13 -13.19 -6.85
C GLN A 92 9.65 -12.89 -5.43
N LEU A 93 10.38 -13.38 -4.44
CA LEU A 93 10.10 -13.16 -3.03
C LEU A 93 11.08 -12.16 -2.44
N TRP A 94 10.53 -11.08 -1.87
CA TRP A 94 11.25 -10.10 -1.06
C TRP A 94 11.17 -10.44 0.43
N SER A 95 12.30 -10.41 1.12
CA SER A 95 12.41 -10.56 2.57
C SER A 95 13.13 -9.35 3.16
N GLN A 96 12.65 -8.88 4.31
CA GLN A 96 13.21 -7.74 5.03
C GLN A 96 13.52 -8.08 6.50
N ASP A 97 13.28 -9.33 6.89
CA ASP A 97 13.49 -9.83 8.26
C ASP A 97 14.87 -9.46 8.85
N ARG A 98 15.90 -9.59 8.04
CA ARG A 98 17.29 -9.35 8.42
C ARG A 98 17.98 -8.40 7.45
N VAL A 99 18.18 -8.86 6.23
CA VAL A 99 18.76 -8.12 5.13
C VAL A 99 17.65 -7.87 4.13
N TYR A 100 17.62 -6.69 3.55
CA TYR A 100 16.66 -6.34 2.51
C TYR A 100 17.12 -6.99 1.21
N GLU A 101 16.43 -8.03 0.78
CA GLU A 101 16.89 -8.87 -0.32
C GLU A 101 15.75 -9.50 -1.12
N TRP A 102 15.97 -9.67 -2.42
CA TRP A 102 15.28 -10.69 -3.18
C TRP A 102 15.82 -12.06 -2.77
N VAL A 103 14.97 -12.98 -2.39
CA VAL A 103 15.37 -14.34 -1.98
C VAL A 103 15.70 -15.21 -3.20
N ASN A 104 15.04 -14.93 -4.34
CA ASN A 104 15.16 -15.64 -5.60
C ASN A 104 15.05 -14.65 -6.78
N ARG A 105 16.00 -13.73 -6.88
CA ARG A 105 16.02 -12.77 -7.99
C ARG A 105 15.99 -13.48 -9.34
N TYR A 106 15.18 -12.98 -10.26
CA TYR A 106 15.22 -13.38 -11.66
C TYR A 106 16.44 -12.74 -12.34
N SER A 107 17.18 -13.53 -13.11
CA SER A 107 18.25 -13.07 -13.98
C SER A 107 18.51 -14.15 -15.03
N ALA A 108 17.92 -14.00 -16.21
CA ALA A 108 18.05 -15.01 -17.27
C ALA A 108 19.50 -15.17 -17.76
N ALA A 109 20.26 -14.07 -17.83
CA ALA A 109 21.67 -14.09 -18.18
C ALA A 109 22.52 -14.92 -17.22
N GLU A 110 22.11 -14.97 -15.94
CA GLU A 110 22.77 -15.78 -14.89
C GLU A 110 22.18 -17.20 -14.78
N GLY A 111 21.20 -17.57 -15.61
CA GLY A 111 20.50 -18.85 -15.53
C GLY A 111 19.60 -18.99 -14.29
N GLN A 112 19.12 -17.86 -13.74
CA GLN A 112 18.27 -17.79 -12.56
C GLN A 112 16.87 -17.34 -12.96
N TYR A 113 15.85 -18.17 -12.64
CA TYR A 113 14.49 -17.97 -13.15
C TYR A 113 13.46 -17.78 -12.04
N ALA A 114 13.85 -17.17 -10.90
CA ALA A 114 12.95 -16.94 -9.76
C ALA A 114 12.23 -18.25 -9.33
N GLY A 115 10.91 -18.36 -9.43
CA GLY A 115 10.21 -19.60 -9.07
C GLY A 115 8.70 -19.49 -9.12
N GLY A 116 8.02 -20.41 -8.43
CA GLY A 116 6.56 -20.44 -8.39
C GLY A 116 5.93 -20.95 -9.69
N PHE A 117 6.67 -21.76 -10.44
CA PHE A 117 6.20 -22.49 -11.61
C PHE A 117 6.80 -23.90 -11.63
N GLY A 118 6.38 -24.73 -12.57
CA GLY A 118 6.91 -26.07 -12.69
C GLY A 118 6.73 -26.66 -14.08
N TYR A 119 7.05 -27.96 -14.13
CA TYR A 119 7.01 -28.72 -15.37
C TYR A 119 6.18 -30.00 -15.18
N LEU A 120 5.31 -30.28 -16.14
CA LEU A 120 4.61 -31.55 -16.21
C LEU A 120 5.27 -32.43 -17.28
N ARG A 121 5.85 -33.57 -16.87
CA ARG A 121 6.35 -34.61 -17.78
C ARG A 121 5.24 -35.63 -18.03
N ALA A 122 4.80 -35.74 -19.29
CA ALA A 122 3.72 -36.66 -19.63
C ALA A 122 3.85 -37.16 -21.08
N GLY A 123 3.82 -38.49 -21.28
CA GLY A 123 3.88 -39.10 -22.62
C GLY A 123 5.08 -38.66 -23.43
N GLY A 124 6.26 -38.66 -22.83
CA GLY A 124 7.49 -38.23 -23.52
C GLY A 124 7.66 -36.71 -23.71
N ARG A 125 6.68 -35.88 -23.31
CA ARG A 125 6.70 -34.41 -23.51
C ARG A 125 6.93 -33.67 -22.21
N THR A 126 7.70 -32.56 -22.27
CA THR A 126 7.85 -31.58 -21.20
C THR A 126 6.88 -30.42 -21.45
N LEU A 127 6.07 -30.08 -20.46
CA LEU A 127 5.11 -28.98 -20.50
C LEU A 127 5.47 -27.99 -19.40
N SER A 128 6.09 -26.87 -19.77
CA SER A 128 6.38 -25.77 -18.83
C SER A 128 5.10 -24.99 -18.50
N THR A 129 4.93 -24.61 -17.24
CA THR A 129 3.87 -23.69 -16.82
C THR A 129 4.34 -22.24 -16.77
N LEU A 130 5.63 -21.99 -16.96
CA LEU A 130 6.13 -20.66 -17.24
C LEU A 130 5.53 -20.17 -18.56
N TYR A 131 4.87 -19.03 -18.56
CA TYR A 131 4.11 -18.57 -19.72
C TYR A 131 5.01 -18.37 -20.96
N ALA A 132 6.22 -17.86 -20.74
CA ALA A 132 7.18 -17.65 -21.81
C ALA A 132 7.57 -18.97 -22.54
N ASP A 133 7.62 -20.08 -21.81
CA ASP A 133 8.04 -21.41 -22.31
C ASP A 133 6.86 -22.37 -22.50
N ARG A 134 5.63 -21.85 -22.54
CA ARG A 134 4.44 -22.70 -22.76
C ARG A 134 4.50 -23.43 -24.08
N PRO A 135 4.05 -24.70 -24.16
CA PRO A 135 4.04 -25.44 -25.40
C PRO A 135 3.23 -24.73 -26.49
N PRO A 136 3.62 -24.80 -27.77
CA PRO A 136 2.83 -24.32 -28.87
C PRO A 136 1.39 -24.87 -28.83
N GLY A 137 0.40 -24.01 -29.10
CA GLY A 137 -1.02 -24.37 -29.07
C GLY A 137 -1.62 -24.57 -27.67
N ALA A 138 -0.84 -24.42 -26.60
CA ALA A 138 -1.35 -24.50 -25.23
C ALA A 138 -2.31 -23.32 -24.93
N ARG A 139 -3.44 -23.65 -24.27
CA ARG A 139 -4.34 -22.61 -23.74
C ARG A 139 -3.91 -22.24 -22.32
N SER A 140 -3.63 -20.97 -22.09
CA SER A 140 -3.20 -20.45 -20.79
C SER A 140 -4.06 -19.25 -20.38
N LYS A 141 -4.22 -19.06 -19.06
CA LYS A 141 -4.86 -17.88 -18.46
C LYS A 141 -4.00 -17.43 -17.29
N ARG A 142 -3.91 -16.11 -17.09
CA ARG A 142 -3.19 -15.48 -15.98
C ARG A 142 -4.13 -14.54 -15.24
N VAL A 143 -4.11 -14.60 -13.91
CA VAL A 143 -4.95 -13.78 -13.03
C VAL A 143 -4.10 -13.25 -11.89
N PHE A 144 -4.18 -11.96 -11.65
CA PHE A 144 -3.68 -11.28 -10.47
C PHE A 144 -4.86 -11.01 -9.53
N GLY A 145 -4.88 -11.63 -8.37
CA GLY A 145 -5.93 -11.46 -7.36
C GLY A 145 -5.40 -10.86 -6.05
N ALA A 146 -6.30 -10.44 -5.19
CA ALA A 146 -5.92 -9.98 -3.85
C ALA A 146 -5.27 -11.12 -3.06
N GLY A 147 -3.95 -11.11 -2.92
CA GLY A 147 -3.16 -12.10 -2.19
C GLY A 147 -2.78 -13.36 -2.97
N TYR A 148 -3.09 -13.47 -4.25
CA TYR A 148 -2.69 -14.62 -5.07
C TYR A 148 -2.45 -14.26 -6.54
N ALA A 149 -1.58 -15.03 -7.20
CA ALA A 149 -1.47 -15.11 -8.65
C ALA A 149 -1.90 -16.52 -9.10
N ARG A 150 -2.68 -16.60 -10.18
CA ARG A 150 -3.16 -17.85 -10.74
C ARG A 150 -2.76 -17.99 -12.21
N ARG A 151 -2.28 -19.18 -12.54
CA ARG A 151 -2.04 -19.58 -13.93
C ARG A 151 -2.76 -20.90 -14.24
N THR A 152 -3.19 -21.03 -15.50
CA THR A 152 -3.70 -22.30 -16.01
C THR A 152 -2.99 -22.66 -17.29
N LEU A 153 -2.74 -23.94 -17.49
CA LEU A 153 -2.20 -24.50 -18.72
C LEU A 153 -3.07 -25.69 -19.15
N ALA A 154 -3.50 -25.71 -20.41
CA ALA A 154 -4.15 -26.88 -20.98
C ALA A 154 -3.42 -27.32 -22.25
N ALA A 155 -2.77 -28.48 -22.19
CA ALA A 155 -1.96 -29.07 -23.26
C ALA A 155 -1.87 -30.59 -23.11
N ALA A 156 -1.63 -31.32 -24.20
CA ALA A 156 -1.33 -32.76 -24.23
C ALA A 156 -2.30 -33.63 -23.44
N GLY A 157 -3.57 -33.26 -23.32
CA GLY A 157 -4.58 -33.99 -22.58
C GLY A 157 -4.61 -33.76 -21.08
N PHE A 158 -3.81 -32.81 -20.57
CA PHE A 158 -3.83 -32.37 -19.19
C PHE A 158 -4.32 -30.94 -19.04
N ALA A 159 -4.81 -30.62 -17.83
CA ALA A 159 -5.01 -29.25 -17.38
C ALA A 159 -4.27 -29.07 -16.05
N VAL A 160 -3.45 -28.04 -15.98
CA VAL A 160 -2.76 -27.61 -14.77
C VAL A 160 -3.37 -26.27 -14.31
N ASP A 161 -3.66 -26.13 -13.03
CA ASP A 161 -4.17 -24.92 -12.39
C ASP A 161 -3.32 -24.61 -11.16
N GLU A 162 -2.58 -23.52 -11.22
CA GLU A 162 -1.61 -23.12 -10.20
C GLU A 162 -2.04 -21.85 -9.50
N HIS A 163 -1.80 -21.81 -8.19
CA HIS A 163 -1.97 -20.63 -7.36
C HIS A 163 -0.72 -20.43 -6.51
N VAL A 164 -0.01 -19.33 -6.74
CA VAL A 164 1.04 -18.83 -5.84
C VAL A 164 0.42 -17.76 -4.96
N TYR A 165 0.59 -17.83 -3.66
CA TYR A 165 0.00 -16.86 -2.73
C TYR A 165 0.79 -16.71 -1.44
N ALA A 166 0.75 -15.49 -0.88
CA ALA A 166 1.16 -15.20 0.49
C ALA A 166 -0.05 -15.41 1.41
N PRO A 167 -0.03 -16.40 2.32
CA PRO A 167 -1.19 -16.68 3.16
C PRO A 167 -1.43 -15.54 4.15
N PHE A 168 -2.69 -15.09 4.28
CA PHE A 168 -3.07 -14.02 5.19
C PHE A 168 -2.58 -14.28 6.62
N GLY A 169 -1.78 -13.41 7.18
CA GLY A 169 -1.18 -13.48 8.51
C GLY A 169 0.31 -13.18 8.47
N ASP A 170 1.09 -13.78 9.36
CA ASP A 170 2.45 -13.39 9.68
C ASP A 170 3.45 -14.56 9.51
N ASP A 171 3.29 -15.38 8.50
CA ASP A 171 4.28 -16.42 8.19
C ASP A 171 5.18 -15.99 7.02
N PRO A 172 6.53 -16.08 7.15
CA PRO A 172 7.48 -15.74 6.08
C PRO A 172 7.53 -16.83 5.00
N VAL A 173 6.43 -17.01 4.26
CA VAL A 173 6.26 -18.11 3.30
C VAL A 173 5.32 -17.74 2.16
N LEU A 174 5.66 -18.21 0.97
CA LEU A 174 4.72 -18.38 -0.14
C LEU A 174 4.26 -19.82 -0.20
N LEU A 175 2.99 -20.02 -0.55
CA LEU A 175 2.43 -21.33 -0.85
C LEU A 175 2.13 -21.43 -2.34
N HIS A 176 2.39 -22.61 -2.91
CA HIS A 176 2.09 -22.94 -4.30
C HIS A 176 1.20 -24.17 -4.35
N ASP A 177 -0.07 -23.98 -4.69
CA ASP A 177 -1.04 -25.06 -4.92
C ASP A 177 -1.12 -25.37 -6.41
N VAL A 178 -0.87 -26.61 -6.79
CA VAL A 178 -0.88 -27.10 -8.18
C VAL A 178 -1.92 -28.19 -8.33
N THR A 179 -2.96 -27.95 -9.12
CA THR A 179 -3.98 -28.95 -9.43
C THR A 179 -3.81 -29.46 -10.84
N ILE A 180 -3.53 -30.77 -10.98
CA ILE A 180 -3.31 -31.44 -12.28
C ILE A 180 -4.49 -32.36 -12.54
N ARG A 181 -5.14 -32.19 -13.69
CA ARG A 181 -6.29 -32.99 -14.14
C ARG A 181 -5.97 -33.73 -15.44
N ASN A 182 -6.22 -35.05 -15.47
CA ASN A 182 -6.28 -35.80 -16.71
C ASN A 182 -7.60 -35.51 -17.45
N ARG A 183 -7.52 -34.93 -18.64
CA ARG A 183 -8.69 -34.58 -19.46
C ARG A 183 -9.02 -35.67 -20.53
N THR A 184 -8.29 -36.77 -20.53
CA THR A 184 -8.51 -37.84 -21.50
C THR A 184 -9.44 -38.93 -20.93
N ARG A 185 -9.89 -39.81 -21.81
CA ARG A 185 -10.72 -40.96 -21.45
C ARG A 185 -9.91 -42.20 -21.00
N LYS A 186 -8.56 -42.08 -20.94
CA LYS A 186 -7.65 -43.18 -20.54
C LYS A 186 -6.87 -42.80 -19.28
N PRO A 187 -6.50 -43.76 -18.42
CA PRO A 187 -5.55 -43.48 -17.34
C PRO A 187 -4.23 -42.98 -17.90
N ARG A 188 -3.59 -42.03 -17.20
CA ARG A 188 -2.35 -41.45 -17.64
C ARG A 188 -1.37 -41.33 -16.47
N SER A 189 -0.11 -41.69 -16.72
CA SER A 189 1.02 -41.38 -15.83
C SER A 189 1.65 -40.06 -16.22
N ALA A 190 2.08 -39.31 -15.23
CA ALA A 190 2.80 -38.05 -15.38
C ALA A 190 3.69 -37.81 -14.16
N SER A 191 4.63 -36.90 -14.27
CA SER A 191 5.41 -36.39 -13.13
C SER A 191 5.36 -34.88 -13.11
N TRP A 192 5.08 -34.30 -11.96
CA TRP A 192 5.22 -32.89 -11.72
C TRP A 192 6.60 -32.57 -11.16
N PHE A 193 7.24 -31.54 -11.66
CA PHE A 193 8.49 -30.99 -11.18
C PHE A 193 8.26 -29.57 -10.70
N GLU A 194 8.26 -29.38 -9.40
CA GLU A 194 8.21 -28.08 -8.76
C GLU A 194 9.57 -27.40 -8.88
N TYR A 195 9.58 -26.08 -9.17
CA TYR A 195 10.81 -25.30 -9.34
C TYR A 195 10.78 -24.01 -8.54
N TRP A 196 11.87 -23.77 -7.78
CA TRP A 196 12.20 -22.50 -7.13
C TRP A 196 13.70 -22.24 -7.26
N GLY A 197 14.07 -21.09 -7.80
CA GLY A 197 15.44 -20.59 -7.80
C GLY A 197 15.86 -20.19 -6.38
N VAL A 198 17.16 -20.19 -6.13
CA VAL A 198 17.77 -19.68 -4.91
C VAL A 198 18.90 -18.73 -5.34
N ASN A 199 18.54 -17.44 -5.47
CA ASN A 199 19.42 -16.38 -5.90
C ASN A 199 19.23 -15.15 -5.01
N PRO A 200 19.67 -15.21 -3.72
CA PRO A 200 19.49 -14.08 -2.82
C PRO A 200 20.33 -12.89 -3.30
N TRP A 201 19.66 -11.77 -3.51
CA TRP A 201 20.23 -10.56 -4.05
C TRP A 201 19.97 -9.36 -3.15
N GLU A 202 21.03 -8.66 -2.75
CA GLU A 202 20.96 -7.47 -1.92
C GLU A 202 21.10 -6.21 -2.80
N PRO A 203 20.02 -5.49 -3.10
CA PRO A 203 20.03 -4.34 -4.01
C PRO A 203 21.00 -3.24 -3.57
N ALA A 204 21.02 -2.92 -2.27
CA ALA A 204 21.92 -1.88 -1.73
C ALA A 204 23.41 -2.16 -1.95
N LYS A 205 23.78 -3.40 -2.22
CA LYS A 205 25.16 -3.80 -2.54
C LYS A 205 25.31 -4.20 -4.02
N ALA A 206 24.23 -4.24 -4.77
CA ALA A 206 24.18 -4.67 -6.17
C ALA A 206 24.89 -6.03 -6.40
N ARG A 207 24.70 -7.00 -5.49
CA ARG A 207 25.40 -8.30 -5.58
C ARG A 207 24.61 -9.44 -4.94
N PRO A 208 24.86 -10.70 -5.39
CA PRO A 208 24.31 -11.88 -4.75
C PRO A 208 24.96 -12.13 -3.37
N ARG A 209 24.19 -12.73 -2.47
CA ARG A 209 24.70 -13.23 -1.19
C ARG A 209 25.28 -14.64 -1.36
N GLY A 210 26.28 -14.94 -0.53
CA GLY A 210 26.85 -16.29 -0.48
C GLY A 210 25.87 -17.31 0.11
N LEU A 211 26.05 -18.57 -0.28
CA LEU A 211 25.24 -19.71 0.14
C LEU A 211 26.13 -20.86 0.63
N GLY A 212 25.71 -21.52 1.71
CA GLY A 212 26.27 -22.81 2.10
C GLY A 212 25.80 -23.95 1.18
N THR A 213 26.27 -25.15 1.46
CA THR A 213 25.78 -26.36 0.76
C THR A 213 24.31 -26.64 1.13
N PRO A 214 23.42 -26.87 0.15
CA PRO A 214 22.02 -27.22 0.40
C PRO A 214 21.89 -28.55 1.16
N SER A 215 20.78 -28.67 1.90
CA SER A 215 20.44 -29.86 2.68
C SER A 215 19.03 -30.36 2.36
N TRP A 216 18.84 -31.66 2.50
CA TRP A 216 17.56 -32.36 2.35
C TRP A 216 17.15 -33.03 3.67
N ASP A 217 15.92 -32.76 4.14
CA ASP A 217 15.26 -33.51 5.24
C ASP A 217 14.23 -34.48 4.64
N PRO A 218 14.55 -35.78 4.54
CA PRO A 218 13.67 -36.77 3.91
C PRO A 218 12.40 -37.05 4.72
N ARG A 219 12.43 -36.86 6.05
CA ARG A 219 11.25 -37.07 6.91
C ARG A 219 10.21 -35.94 6.75
N ARG A 220 10.68 -34.74 6.47
CA ARG A 220 9.82 -33.56 6.34
C ARG A 220 9.71 -33.05 4.92
N HIS A 221 10.39 -33.69 3.98
CA HIS A 221 10.48 -33.25 2.56
C HIS A 221 10.84 -31.77 2.42
N ILE A 222 11.89 -31.32 3.14
CA ILE A 222 12.37 -29.94 3.14
C ILE A 222 13.73 -29.87 2.46
N LEU A 223 13.84 -29.10 1.39
CA LEU A 223 15.09 -28.57 0.86
C LEU A 223 15.41 -27.26 1.56
N SER A 224 16.64 -27.05 1.97
CA SER A 224 17.04 -25.78 2.56
C SER A 224 18.52 -25.48 2.38
N VAL A 225 18.84 -24.17 2.34
CA VAL A 225 20.20 -23.68 2.30
C VAL A 225 20.36 -22.52 3.28
N ARG A 226 21.50 -22.46 3.95
CA ARG A 226 21.86 -21.33 4.80
C ARG A 226 22.54 -20.27 3.93
N GLN A 227 22.13 -19.03 4.09
CA GLN A 227 22.87 -17.91 3.54
C GLN A 227 24.19 -17.71 4.30
N ALA A 228 25.21 -17.19 3.65
CA ALA A 228 26.47 -16.86 4.30
C ALA A 228 26.27 -15.73 5.33
N ALA A 229 27.03 -15.80 6.42
CA ALA A 229 27.13 -14.70 7.35
C ALA A 229 27.99 -13.60 6.73
N GLU A 230 27.46 -12.40 6.59
CA GLU A 230 28.13 -11.27 5.96
C GLU A 230 27.99 -10.00 6.80
N GLY A 231 29.10 -9.29 6.97
CA GLY A 231 29.12 -8.03 7.72
C GLY A 231 28.47 -8.18 9.11
N PRO A 232 27.51 -7.34 9.46
CA PRO A 232 26.81 -7.41 10.74
C PRO A 232 25.78 -8.56 10.84
N ASP A 233 25.39 -9.19 9.72
CA ASP A 233 24.45 -10.32 9.75
C ASP A 233 25.15 -11.62 10.11
N ARG A 234 25.38 -11.83 11.39
CA ARG A 234 26.00 -13.05 11.94
C ARG A 234 25.05 -14.24 12.06
N ARG A 235 23.76 -14.03 11.84
CA ARG A 235 22.71 -15.05 11.98
C ARG A 235 21.75 -15.01 10.80
N PRO A 236 22.21 -15.27 9.56
CA PRO A 236 21.38 -15.20 8.37
C PRO A 236 20.24 -16.22 8.40
N LEU A 237 19.19 -15.93 7.65
CA LEU A 237 18.05 -16.81 7.46
C LEU A 237 18.43 -18.04 6.66
N ARG A 238 17.56 -19.04 6.71
CA ARG A 238 17.62 -20.23 5.86
C ARG A 238 16.54 -20.12 4.81
N ILE A 239 16.93 -20.16 3.54
CA ILE A 239 15.99 -20.28 2.42
C ILE A 239 15.56 -21.73 2.35
N PHE A 240 14.26 -21.98 2.12
CA PHE A 240 13.70 -23.32 2.10
C PHE A 240 12.60 -23.49 1.06
N ALA A 241 12.45 -24.74 0.57
CA ALA A 241 11.27 -25.21 -0.12
C ALA A 241 10.83 -26.55 0.50
N ALA A 242 9.52 -26.81 0.52
CA ALA A 242 8.99 -28.04 1.10
C ALA A 242 7.78 -28.57 0.33
N ALA A 243 7.69 -29.90 0.18
CA ALA A 243 6.46 -30.55 -0.23
C ALA A 243 5.52 -30.68 0.99
N LEU A 244 4.36 -30.06 0.90
CA LEU A 244 3.34 -30.08 1.97
C LEU A 244 2.25 -31.13 1.70
N ARG A 245 1.96 -31.40 0.42
CA ARG A 245 0.94 -32.36 -0.01
C ARG A 245 1.32 -33.00 -1.35
N GLY A 246 1.18 -34.30 -1.44
CA GLY A 246 1.49 -35.12 -2.62
C GLY A 246 2.70 -36.00 -2.41
N PRO A 247 2.95 -36.95 -3.33
CA PRO A 247 4.11 -37.81 -3.29
C PRO A 247 5.40 -37.04 -3.57
N VAL A 248 6.54 -37.53 -3.06
CA VAL A 248 7.87 -37.04 -3.39
C VAL A 248 8.70 -38.20 -3.91
N GLY A 249 9.05 -38.15 -5.21
CA GLY A 249 9.83 -39.20 -5.89
C GLY A 249 11.25 -38.75 -6.26
N GLY A 250 11.71 -37.63 -5.72
CA GLY A 250 13.07 -37.13 -5.94
C GLY A 250 13.20 -35.64 -5.64
N HIS A 251 14.45 -35.20 -5.51
CA HIS A 251 14.82 -33.81 -5.30
C HIS A 251 16.12 -33.45 -6.03
N ALA A 252 16.33 -32.16 -6.31
CA ALA A 252 17.61 -31.66 -6.82
C ALA A 252 17.86 -30.24 -6.31
N THR A 253 19.14 -29.87 -6.23
CA THR A 253 19.55 -28.51 -5.82
C THR A 253 20.56 -27.86 -6.76
N ASP A 254 21.05 -28.58 -7.78
CA ASP A 254 22.05 -28.12 -8.75
C ASP A 254 21.37 -27.72 -10.07
N ALA A 255 21.43 -26.42 -10.39
CA ALA A 255 20.80 -25.86 -11.58
C ALA A 255 21.43 -26.36 -12.89
N ALA A 256 22.76 -26.53 -12.94
CA ALA A 256 23.43 -26.99 -14.16
C ALA A 256 22.98 -28.40 -14.54
N ARG A 257 22.85 -29.29 -13.57
CA ARG A 257 22.32 -30.64 -13.76
C ARG A 257 20.84 -30.71 -14.05
N PHE A 258 20.08 -29.83 -13.39
CA PHE A 258 18.62 -29.76 -13.59
C PHE A 258 18.30 -29.31 -15.02
N PHE A 259 18.89 -28.20 -15.46
CA PHE A 259 18.59 -27.63 -16.78
C PHE A 259 19.33 -28.37 -17.90
N GLY A 260 20.63 -28.66 -17.73
CA GLY A 260 21.46 -29.29 -18.76
C GLY A 260 21.43 -28.51 -20.08
N ALA A 261 21.65 -29.21 -21.18
CA ALA A 261 21.60 -28.61 -22.52
C ALA A 261 20.19 -28.16 -22.96
N GLY A 262 19.14 -28.68 -22.34
CA GLY A 262 17.73 -28.30 -22.66
C GLY A 262 17.29 -26.95 -22.11
N GLY A 263 18.06 -26.36 -21.22
CA GLY A 263 17.80 -25.04 -20.62
C GLY A 263 16.47 -24.94 -19.90
N ARG A 264 15.95 -23.74 -19.79
CA ARG A 264 14.69 -23.42 -19.08
C ARG A 264 13.46 -24.04 -19.72
N ALA A 265 13.40 -24.07 -21.05
CA ALA A 265 12.21 -24.55 -21.77
C ALA A 265 12.02 -26.07 -21.68
N ALA A 266 13.12 -26.83 -21.64
CA ALA A 266 13.11 -28.30 -21.63
C ALA A 266 14.22 -28.88 -20.73
N PRO A 267 14.16 -28.69 -19.40
CA PRO A 267 15.21 -29.14 -18.49
C PRO A 267 15.55 -30.61 -18.64
N ALA A 268 16.85 -30.95 -18.72
CA ALA A 268 17.32 -32.30 -18.93
C ALA A 268 16.81 -33.28 -17.86
N ALA A 269 16.77 -32.88 -16.60
CA ALA A 269 16.21 -33.68 -15.51
C ALA A 269 14.71 -33.97 -15.68
N VAL A 270 13.95 -33.05 -16.21
CA VAL A 270 12.52 -33.22 -16.52
C VAL A 270 12.35 -34.14 -17.72
N ALA A 271 13.17 -33.98 -18.77
CA ALA A 271 13.16 -34.86 -19.93
C ALA A 271 13.49 -36.31 -19.56
N ALA A 272 14.43 -36.53 -18.64
CA ALA A 272 14.80 -37.82 -18.10
C ALA A 272 13.82 -38.39 -17.06
N ASP A 273 12.78 -37.62 -16.68
CA ASP A 273 11.82 -37.94 -15.60
C ASP A 273 12.49 -38.34 -14.26
N ARG A 274 13.60 -37.70 -13.91
CA ARG A 274 14.40 -38.07 -12.75
C ARG A 274 15.14 -36.89 -12.14
N LEU A 275 15.21 -36.86 -10.79
CA LEU A 275 16.11 -35.98 -10.03
C LEU A 275 17.12 -36.81 -9.28
N ASP A 276 18.42 -36.49 -9.37
CA ASP A 276 19.54 -37.30 -8.94
C ASP A 276 19.95 -37.14 -7.46
N GLY A 277 19.31 -36.18 -6.75
CA GLY A 277 19.59 -35.89 -5.35
C GLY A 277 20.92 -35.19 -5.08
N ARG A 278 21.70 -34.91 -6.12
CA ARG A 278 22.98 -34.21 -5.96
C ARG A 278 22.82 -32.80 -5.46
N ARG A 279 23.76 -32.35 -4.63
CA ARG A 279 23.76 -31.05 -3.98
C ARG A 279 24.60 -30.07 -4.77
N ALA A 280 24.12 -28.84 -4.92
CA ALA A 280 24.91 -27.71 -5.38
C ALA A 280 26.07 -27.45 -4.41
N ALA A 281 27.19 -26.95 -4.92
CA ALA A 281 28.30 -26.49 -4.12
C ALA A 281 27.91 -25.22 -3.32
N ALA A 282 28.63 -24.94 -2.26
CA ALA A 282 28.58 -23.64 -1.59
C ALA A 282 29.03 -22.51 -2.53
N VAL A 283 28.54 -21.31 -2.32
CA VAL A 283 28.81 -20.13 -3.15
C VAL A 283 29.32 -19.02 -2.27
N ALA A 284 30.46 -18.44 -2.65
CA ALA A 284 31.01 -17.31 -1.94
C ALA A 284 30.16 -16.03 -2.16
N PRO A 285 30.20 -15.05 -1.21
CA PRO A 285 29.57 -13.75 -1.40
C PRO A 285 30.04 -13.04 -2.68
N GLY A 286 29.12 -12.43 -3.41
CA GLY A 286 29.41 -11.76 -4.68
C GLY A 286 29.49 -12.69 -5.89
N GLN A 287 29.44 -13.99 -5.71
CA GLN A 287 29.41 -14.95 -6.82
C GLN A 287 27.98 -15.40 -7.12
N VAL A 288 27.67 -15.52 -8.41
CA VAL A 288 26.38 -16.06 -8.86
C VAL A 288 26.33 -17.56 -8.60
N GLY A 289 25.36 -17.97 -7.81
CA GLY A 289 25.16 -19.37 -7.48
C GLY A 289 24.39 -20.14 -8.54
N ARG A 290 24.57 -21.46 -8.56
CA ARG A 290 23.75 -22.38 -9.36
C ARG A 290 22.81 -23.21 -8.49
N THR A 291 22.30 -22.62 -7.42
CA THR A 291 21.41 -23.31 -6.49
C THR A 291 19.96 -23.12 -6.91
N LEU A 292 19.20 -24.22 -6.89
CA LEU A 292 17.75 -24.23 -7.01
C LEU A 292 17.15 -25.24 -6.04
N PHE A 293 15.84 -25.22 -5.89
CA PHE A 293 15.08 -26.29 -5.24
C PHE A 293 14.08 -26.89 -6.23
N ALA A 294 14.28 -28.15 -6.57
CA ALA A 294 13.34 -28.92 -7.39
C ALA A 294 12.85 -30.16 -6.64
N LEU A 295 11.55 -30.43 -6.74
CA LEU A 295 10.88 -31.58 -6.13
C LEU A 295 10.06 -32.29 -7.20
N ARG A 296 10.22 -33.64 -7.33
CA ARG A 296 9.46 -34.44 -8.28
C ARG A 296 8.32 -35.14 -7.57
N ALA A 297 7.12 -35.09 -8.15
CA ALA A 297 5.94 -35.86 -7.71
C ALA A 297 5.44 -36.77 -8.83
N PRO A 298 5.64 -38.10 -8.74
CA PRO A 298 5.09 -39.06 -9.71
C PRO A 298 3.58 -39.20 -9.50
N LEU A 299 2.81 -39.23 -10.60
CA LEU A 299 1.36 -39.23 -10.59
C LEU A 299 0.79 -40.32 -11.50
N ARG A 300 -0.30 -40.94 -11.08
CA ARG A 300 -1.14 -41.78 -11.92
C ARG A 300 -2.59 -41.31 -11.77
N LEU A 301 -3.16 -40.85 -12.87
CA LEU A 301 -4.47 -40.20 -12.88
C LEU A 301 -5.46 -41.00 -13.73
N ALA A 302 -6.54 -41.47 -13.12
CA ALA A 302 -7.67 -42.07 -13.84
C ALA A 302 -8.29 -41.05 -14.81
N PRO A 303 -9.15 -41.47 -15.76
CA PRO A 303 -9.88 -40.56 -16.63
C PRO A 303 -10.65 -39.49 -15.84
N GLY A 304 -10.50 -38.23 -16.21
CA GLY A 304 -11.16 -37.08 -15.57
C GLY A 304 -10.67 -36.74 -14.15
N ALA A 305 -9.85 -37.60 -13.51
CA ALA A 305 -9.35 -37.38 -12.15
C ALA A 305 -8.41 -36.20 -12.05
N ALA A 306 -8.39 -35.57 -10.87
CA ALA A 306 -7.49 -34.49 -10.54
C ALA A 306 -6.81 -34.73 -9.18
N VAL A 307 -5.57 -34.29 -9.07
CA VAL A 307 -4.80 -34.22 -7.82
C VAL A 307 -4.34 -32.81 -7.55
N THR A 308 -4.32 -32.42 -6.29
CA THR A 308 -3.73 -31.13 -5.86
C THR A 308 -2.47 -31.42 -5.05
N LEU A 309 -1.35 -30.93 -5.54
CA LEU A 309 -0.06 -30.86 -4.85
C LEU A 309 0.04 -29.51 -4.15
N ARG A 310 0.84 -29.42 -3.10
CA ARG A 310 1.13 -28.17 -2.41
C ARG A 310 2.58 -28.08 -2.00
N TYR A 311 3.16 -26.92 -2.23
CA TYR A 311 4.53 -26.59 -1.88
C TYR A 311 4.59 -25.32 -1.07
N ALA A 312 5.69 -25.14 -0.33
CA ALA A 312 6.03 -23.92 0.38
C ALA A 312 7.41 -23.44 -0.05
N TYR A 313 7.59 -22.12 -0.13
CA TYR A 313 8.88 -21.47 -0.38
C TYR A 313 9.02 -20.23 0.51
N GLY A 314 10.20 -20.01 1.10
CA GLY A 314 10.41 -18.84 1.98
C GLY A 314 11.82 -18.75 2.55
N ALA A 315 12.01 -17.75 3.40
CA ALA A 315 13.24 -17.55 4.18
C ALA A 315 12.87 -17.34 5.64
N ALA A 316 13.47 -18.15 6.56
CA ALA A 316 13.14 -18.09 7.99
C ALA A 316 14.24 -18.70 8.86
N ARG A 317 14.15 -18.49 10.18
CA ARG A 317 14.98 -19.17 11.17
C ARG A 317 14.73 -20.69 11.16
N PRO A 318 15.74 -21.55 11.42
CA PRO A 318 15.60 -23.01 11.30
C PRO A 318 14.43 -23.60 12.11
N ARG A 319 14.17 -23.07 13.31
CA ARG A 319 13.01 -23.52 14.13
C ARG A 319 11.69 -23.07 13.51
N ALA A 320 11.64 -21.85 12.95
CA ALA A 320 10.46 -21.33 12.26
C ALA A 320 10.13 -22.12 10.99
N VAL A 321 11.13 -22.53 10.20
CA VAL A 321 10.92 -23.38 9.00
C VAL A 321 10.12 -24.64 9.37
N ARG A 322 10.52 -25.36 10.41
CA ARG A 322 9.81 -26.59 10.85
C ARG A 322 8.38 -26.30 11.27
N ARG A 323 8.15 -25.24 12.05
CA ARG A 323 6.82 -24.81 12.49
C ARG A 323 5.91 -24.42 11.30
N ILE A 324 6.43 -23.65 10.34
CA ILE A 324 5.72 -23.23 9.12
C ILE A 324 5.30 -24.46 8.30
N VAL A 325 6.23 -25.37 8.02
CA VAL A 325 5.95 -26.60 7.26
C VAL A 325 4.90 -27.47 7.95
N THR A 326 5.02 -27.69 9.27
CA THR A 326 4.02 -28.46 10.04
C THR A 326 2.64 -27.80 9.98
N ARG A 327 2.56 -26.48 10.20
CA ARG A 327 1.30 -25.71 10.15
C ARG A 327 0.59 -25.84 8.79
N TRP A 328 1.33 -25.59 7.71
CA TRP A 328 0.73 -25.55 6.37
C TRP A 328 0.48 -26.91 5.77
N ARG A 329 1.19 -27.94 6.23
CA ARG A 329 0.87 -29.35 5.92
C ARG A 329 -0.47 -29.77 6.52
N ALA A 330 -0.77 -29.35 7.74
CA ALA A 330 -2.04 -29.64 8.41
C ALA A 330 -3.22 -28.83 7.82
N ALA A 331 -2.96 -27.75 7.09
CA ALA A 331 -4.00 -26.89 6.56
C ALA A 331 -4.77 -27.55 5.40
N ARG A 332 -6.07 -27.75 5.56
CA ARG A 332 -6.92 -28.45 4.55
C ARG A 332 -7.13 -27.62 3.28
N ARG A 333 -7.50 -26.33 3.42
CA ARG A 333 -7.83 -25.41 2.31
C ARG A 333 -7.22 -24.03 2.57
N PRO A 334 -5.87 -23.88 2.56
CA PRO A 334 -5.21 -22.65 3.00
C PRO A 334 -5.52 -21.46 2.09
N LEU A 335 -5.54 -21.59 0.76
CA LEU A 335 -5.94 -20.53 -0.15
C LEU A 335 -7.34 -19.99 0.19
N ALA A 336 -8.34 -20.88 0.24
CA ALA A 336 -9.70 -20.47 0.58
C ALA A 336 -9.82 -19.86 1.99
N GLY A 337 -9.01 -20.35 2.93
CA GLY A 337 -8.91 -19.76 4.28
C GLY A 337 -8.35 -18.34 4.26
N SER A 338 -7.25 -18.13 3.54
CA SER A 338 -6.63 -16.83 3.32
C SER A 338 -7.59 -15.85 2.63
N GLN A 339 -8.19 -16.26 1.51
CA GLN A 339 -9.08 -15.41 0.72
C GLN A 339 -10.35 -15.00 1.49
N ARG A 340 -10.96 -15.90 2.29
CA ARG A 340 -12.07 -15.51 3.16
C ARG A 340 -11.67 -14.51 4.24
N ARG A 341 -10.42 -14.52 4.71
CA ARG A 341 -9.91 -13.51 5.65
C ARG A 341 -9.72 -12.17 4.96
N TRP A 342 -9.15 -12.13 3.75
CA TRP A 342 -9.07 -10.92 2.94
C TRP A 342 -10.47 -10.34 2.66
N ALA A 343 -11.42 -11.14 2.18
CA ALA A 343 -12.78 -10.70 1.87
C ALA A 343 -13.54 -10.10 3.07
N ARG A 344 -13.27 -10.59 4.28
CA ARG A 344 -13.84 -10.01 5.51
C ARG A 344 -13.14 -8.73 5.96
N TRP A 345 -11.86 -8.57 5.58
CA TRP A 345 -11.04 -7.47 6.05
C TRP A 345 -11.08 -6.26 5.11
N VAL A 346 -11.11 -6.43 3.79
CA VAL A 346 -11.15 -5.30 2.85
C VAL A 346 -12.39 -4.41 3.06
N PRO A 347 -12.30 -3.11 2.77
CA PRO A 347 -13.42 -2.20 2.87
C PRO A 347 -14.64 -2.68 2.07
N GLN A 348 -15.84 -2.32 2.55
CA GLN A 348 -17.09 -2.48 1.81
C GLN A 348 -17.67 -1.10 1.57
N GLY A 349 -18.12 -0.80 0.37
CA GLY A 349 -18.63 0.51 0.03
C GLY A 349 -19.73 0.49 -1.03
N SER A 350 -20.53 1.57 -1.05
CA SER A 350 -21.46 1.86 -2.13
C SER A 350 -21.51 3.38 -2.33
N PHE A 351 -21.31 3.83 -3.56
CA PHE A 351 -21.18 5.26 -3.91
C PHE A 351 -22.18 5.68 -4.98
N GLY A 352 -23.32 5.00 -5.03
CA GLY A 352 -24.39 5.26 -5.99
C GLY A 352 -24.21 4.56 -7.34
N ALA A 353 -25.21 4.69 -8.20
CA ALA A 353 -25.20 4.11 -9.54
C ALA A 353 -24.02 4.68 -10.38
N GLY A 354 -23.40 3.83 -11.19
CA GLY A 354 -22.29 4.21 -12.07
C GLY A 354 -20.90 4.26 -11.38
N ARG A 355 -20.83 4.06 -10.04
CA ARG A 355 -19.56 4.12 -9.28
C ARG A 355 -19.19 2.81 -8.59
N HIS A 356 -19.64 1.68 -9.12
CA HIS A 356 -19.29 0.36 -8.55
C HIS A 356 -17.77 0.11 -8.57
N TRP A 357 -17.08 0.65 -9.56
CA TRP A 357 -15.64 0.60 -9.70
C TRP A 357 -14.89 1.29 -8.55
N LEU A 358 -15.48 2.33 -7.91
CA LEU A 358 -14.86 3.00 -6.76
C LEU A 358 -14.82 2.08 -5.53
N ALA A 359 -15.83 1.23 -5.33
CA ALA A 359 -15.79 0.22 -4.27
C ALA A 359 -14.64 -0.79 -4.50
N ARG A 360 -14.45 -1.24 -5.75
CA ARG A 360 -13.32 -2.09 -6.16
C ARG A 360 -11.98 -1.40 -5.90
N GLU A 361 -11.87 -0.13 -6.27
CA GLU A 361 -10.66 0.68 -6.05
C GLU A 361 -10.29 0.72 -4.56
N LEU A 362 -11.24 1.03 -3.67
CA LEU A 362 -10.97 1.07 -2.23
C LEU A 362 -10.62 -0.30 -1.63
N GLN A 363 -11.20 -1.38 -2.15
CA GLN A 363 -10.82 -2.75 -1.75
C GLN A 363 -9.39 -3.07 -2.16
N TRP A 364 -9.02 -2.74 -3.41
CA TRP A 364 -7.69 -2.95 -3.95
C TRP A 364 -6.66 -2.07 -3.24
N ALA A 365 -6.97 -0.80 -3.00
CA ALA A 365 -6.14 0.12 -2.25
C ALA A 365 -5.82 -0.39 -0.83
N ALA A 366 -6.83 -0.85 -0.10
CA ALA A 366 -6.61 -1.42 1.23
C ALA A 366 -5.74 -2.68 1.20
N TYR A 367 -6.01 -3.58 0.23
CA TYR A 367 -5.19 -4.77 0.00
C TYR A 367 -3.73 -4.38 -0.30
N THR A 368 -3.51 -3.46 -1.25
CA THR A 368 -2.17 -3.03 -1.69
C THR A 368 -1.35 -2.50 -0.51
N VAL A 369 -1.91 -1.58 0.28
CA VAL A 369 -1.20 -1.02 1.45
C VAL A 369 -0.81 -2.11 2.45
N ARG A 370 -1.72 -3.00 2.81
CA ARG A 370 -1.42 -4.06 3.78
C ARG A 370 -0.49 -5.14 3.21
N SER A 371 -0.61 -5.45 1.92
CA SER A 371 0.28 -6.43 1.27
C SER A 371 1.73 -5.95 1.15
N GLY A 372 1.99 -4.66 1.38
CA GLY A 372 3.33 -4.09 1.52
C GLY A 372 3.89 -4.16 2.95
N ALA A 373 3.16 -4.73 3.90
CA ALA A 373 3.69 -4.93 5.25
C ALA A 373 4.80 -5.98 5.25
N THR A 374 5.89 -5.66 5.96
CA THR A 374 7.04 -6.53 6.17
C THR A 374 7.36 -6.61 7.66
N TYR A 375 8.12 -7.62 8.06
CA TYR A 375 8.59 -7.77 9.43
C TYR A 375 10.10 -7.54 9.49
N GLU A 376 10.56 -6.85 10.53
CA GLU A 376 11.98 -6.61 10.81
C GLU A 376 12.36 -7.19 12.16
N GLU A 377 13.17 -8.23 12.15
CA GLU A 377 13.57 -8.98 13.35
C GLU A 377 14.39 -8.10 14.32
N CYS A 378 15.24 -7.21 13.80
CA CYS A 378 16.04 -6.31 14.61
C CYS A 378 15.21 -5.33 15.47
N ALA A 379 14.02 -4.97 14.98
CA ALA A 379 13.07 -4.13 15.71
C ALA A 379 11.98 -4.92 16.43
N HIS A 380 11.84 -6.22 16.16
CA HIS A 380 10.69 -7.04 16.56
C HIS A 380 9.37 -6.37 16.18
N SER A 381 9.28 -5.81 15.00
CA SER A 381 8.18 -4.95 14.58
C SER A 381 7.82 -5.15 13.13
N HIS A 382 6.53 -4.95 12.82
CA HIS A 382 6.08 -4.81 11.44
C HIS A 382 6.21 -3.37 10.97
N VAL A 383 6.38 -3.20 9.69
CA VAL A 383 6.39 -1.90 9.02
C VAL A 383 5.66 -2.01 7.68
N ILE A 384 5.04 -0.93 7.24
CA ILE A 384 4.52 -0.86 5.88
C ILE A 384 5.67 -0.34 5.02
N SER A 385 6.10 -1.15 4.06
CA SER A 385 7.22 -0.79 3.20
C SER A 385 6.88 0.43 2.34
N GLN A 386 7.90 1.17 1.94
CA GLN A 386 7.72 2.23 0.96
C GLN A 386 7.38 1.66 -0.41
N GLY A 387 7.96 0.51 -0.76
CA GLY A 387 7.75 -0.19 -2.03
C GLY A 387 8.57 0.35 -3.19
N GLY A 388 8.33 -0.18 -4.38
CA GLY A 388 8.91 0.26 -5.63
C GLY A 388 10.43 0.35 -5.62
N TYR A 389 10.95 1.32 -6.34
CA TYR A 389 12.38 1.58 -6.51
C TYR A 389 13.15 1.74 -5.18
N TYR A 390 12.56 2.41 -4.22
CA TYR A 390 13.22 2.71 -2.94
C TYR A 390 13.56 1.46 -2.13
N GLN A 391 12.72 0.46 -2.17
CA GLN A 391 12.88 -0.77 -1.38
C GLN A 391 13.51 -1.89 -2.21
N TYR A 392 13.02 -2.12 -3.40
CA TYR A 392 13.39 -3.28 -4.23
C TYR A 392 14.54 -3.00 -5.20
N GLY A 393 14.79 -1.72 -5.50
CA GLY A 393 15.79 -1.26 -6.45
C GLY A 393 17.09 -0.83 -5.83
N GLY A 394 17.68 0.22 -6.38
CA GLY A 394 19.03 0.66 -6.07
C GLY A 394 19.32 1.06 -4.64
N PHE A 395 18.31 1.52 -3.88
CA PHE A 395 18.53 1.92 -2.49
C PHE A 395 18.46 0.75 -1.51
N GLY A 396 17.63 -0.28 -1.76
CA GLY A 396 17.48 -1.43 -0.86
C GLY A 396 17.21 -1.01 0.59
N SER A 397 16.41 0.03 0.79
CA SER A 397 16.13 0.63 2.09
C SER A 397 14.73 1.17 2.18
N GLN A 398 14.25 1.32 3.41
CA GLN A 398 13.09 2.18 3.69
C GLN A 398 13.57 3.62 3.76
N ILE A 399 13.53 4.29 2.62
CA ILE A 399 13.86 5.70 2.55
C ILE A 399 12.65 6.52 2.97
N ALA A 400 12.89 7.63 3.67
CA ALA A 400 11.88 8.57 4.14
C ALA A 400 10.79 7.95 5.03
N PHE A 401 11.06 7.80 6.33
CA PHE A 401 10.08 7.33 7.33
C PHE A 401 8.75 8.06 7.29
N ARG A 402 8.70 9.26 6.73
CA ARG A 402 7.43 9.96 6.47
C ARG A 402 6.46 9.14 5.63
N ASP A 403 6.93 8.27 4.72
CA ASP A 403 6.08 7.50 3.83
C ASP A 403 5.38 6.35 4.58
N PRO A 404 6.06 5.45 5.30
CA PRO A 404 5.41 4.53 6.22
C PRO A 404 4.44 5.22 7.19
N LEU A 405 4.78 6.41 7.71
CA LEU A 405 3.90 7.19 8.59
C LEU A 405 2.66 7.73 7.87
N GLN A 406 2.74 8.06 6.58
CA GLN A 406 1.59 8.37 5.74
C GLN A 406 0.77 7.12 5.42
N HIS A 407 1.45 6.03 5.04
CA HIS A 407 0.79 4.78 4.65
C HIS A 407 0.01 4.13 5.79
N MET A 408 0.44 4.31 7.03
CA MET A 408 -0.29 3.80 8.19
C MET A 408 -1.60 4.55 8.47
N LEU A 409 -1.80 5.77 7.97
CA LEU A 409 -3.00 6.58 8.29
C LEU A 409 -4.33 5.86 7.98
N PRO A 410 -4.56 5.26 6.81
CA PRO A 410 -5.77 4.46 6.60
C PRO A 410 -5.76 3.15 7.41
N MET A 411 -4.58 2.60 7.74
CA MET A 411 -4.46 1.37 8.53
C MET A 411 -4.87 1.56 10.00
N VAL A 412 -4.84 2.77 10.52
CA VAL A 412 -5.43 3.10 11.83
C VAL A 412 -6.90 2.63 11.93
N TYR A 413 -7.63 2.69 10.80
CA TYR A 413 -9.04 2.29 10.70
C TYR A 413 -9.25 0.84 10.22
N ALA A 414 -8.20 0.19 9.76
CA ALA A 414 -8.28 -1.16 9.18
C ALA A 414 -7.44 -2.21 9.93
N ALA A 415 -6.22 -1.87 10.30
CA ALA A 415 -5.25 -2.75 10.96
C ALA A 415 -4.46 -1.97 12.03
N PRO A 416 -5.08 -1.55 13.16
CA PRO A 416 -4.47 -0.65 14.13
C PRO A 416 -3.21 -1.23 14.80
N ALA A 417 -3.06 -2.55 14.92
CA ALA A 417 -1.83 -3.16 15.43
C ALA A 417 -0.64 -2.84 14.52
N LEU A 418 -0.81 -3.07 13.19
CA LEU A 418 0.21 -2.72 12.18
C LEU A 418 0.53 -1.22 12.21
N ALA A 419 -0.49 -0.36 12.32
CA ALA A 419 -0.28 1.09 12.43
C ALA A 419 0.51 1.48 13.71
N GLY A 420 0.23 0.84 14.83
CA GLY A 420 0.96 1.05 16.08
C GLY A 420 2.42 0.58 16.01
N ASP A 421 2.68 -0.52 15.32
CA ASP A 421 4.02 -1.03 15.07
C ASP A 421 4.84 -0.06 14.20
N VAL A 422 4.26 0.45 13.09
CA VAL A 422 4.90 1.47 12.23
C VAL A 422 5.28 2.71 13.05
N LEU A 423 4.37 3.18 13.91
CA LEU A 423 4.60 4.36 14.74
C LEU A 423 5.76 4.13 15.74
N ALA A 424 5.78 2.99 16.43
CA ALA A 424 6.83 2.66 17.38
C ALA A 424 8.19 2.42 16.69
N TYR A 425 8.17 1.78 15.53
CA TYR A 425 9.37 1.56 14.71
C TYR A 425 9.98 2.89 14.24
N SER A 426 9.16 3.82 13.73
CA SER A 426 9.65 5.14 13.31
C SER A 426 10.23 5.94 14.47
N ALA A 427 9.60 5.89 15.66
CA ALA A 427 10.08 6.58 16.84
C ALA A 427 11.42 6.03 17.36
N ARG A 428 11.71 4.74 17.15
CA ARG A 428 12.98 4.09 17.50
C ARG A 428 14.18 4.76 16.81
N GLU A 429 13.98 5.34 15.65
CA GLU A 429 15.04 5.97 14.87
C GLU A 429 15.42 7.38 15.36
N GLN A 430 14.84 7.85 16.45
CA GLN A 430 15.21 9.10 17.11
C GLN A 430 16.52 8.93 17.91
N PRO A 431 17.48 9.87 17.83
CA PRO A 431 18.69 9.84 18.64
C PRO A 431 18.41 9.97 20.15
N ALA A 432 19.25 9.36 20.99
CA ALA A 432 19.10 9.38 22.45
C ALA A 432 19.09 10.80 23.06
N GLY A 433 19.85 11.73 22.52
CA GLY A 433 19.88 13.14 22.91
C GLY A 433 18.69 13.99 22.44
N GLY A 434 17.71 13.38 21.77
CA GLY A 434 16.67 14.11 21.02
C GLY A 434 17.16 14.50 19.63
N GLY A 435 16.29 15.10 18.84
CA GLY A 435 16.54 15.42 17.45
C GLY A 435 15.57 14.68 16.52
N GLN A 436 15.81 14.83 15.24
CA GLN A 436 14.99 14.25 14.19
C GLN A 436 15.10 12.74 14.15
N ILE A 437 13.99 12.04 13.88
CA ILE A 437 14.07 10.63 13.48
C ILE A 437 14.90 10.50 12.20
N ALA A 438 15.59 9.36 12.02
CA ALA A 438 16.37 9.12 10.81
C ALA A 438 15.52 9.33 9.54
N TYR A 439 16.15 9.67 8.43
CA TYR A 439 15.44 9.78 7.16
C TYR A 439 14.80 8.44 6.78
N GLY A 440 15.54 7.34 6.94
CA GLY A 440 15.03 6.00 6.68
C GLY A 440 15.81 4.92 7.42
N ALA A 441 15.53 3.66 7.11
CA ALA A 441 16.23 2.50 7.62
C ALA A 441 16.73 1.58 6.51
N GLN A 442 17.84 0.90 6.79
CA GLN A 442 18.43 -0.15 5.97
C GLN A 442 18.41 -1.48 6.71
N SER A 443 18.90 -2.52 6.03
CA SER A 443 19.08 -3.85 6.60
C SER A 443 19.62 -3.81 8.04
N LEU A 444 19.05 -4.67 8.89
CA LEU A 444 19.39 -4.76 10.32
C LEU A 444 19.11 -3.48 11.13
N CYS A 445 18.05 -2.76 10.77
CA CYS A 445 17.62 -1.51 11.39
C CYS A 445 18.74 -0.44 11.45
N ARG A 446 19.67 -0.45 10.51
CA ARG A 446 20.64 0.64 10.43
C ARG A 446 19.96 1.88 9.87
N PRO A 447 20.24 3.08 10.38
CA PRO A 447 19.68 4.28 9.81
C PRO A 447 20.18 4.49 8.36
N ALA A 448 19.31 4.96 7.49
CA ALA A 448 19.71 5.49 6.20
C ALA A 448 20.19 6.94 6.41
N GLU A 449 21.46 7.17 6.18
CA GLU A 449 22.06 8.49 6.32
C GLU A 449 21.84 9.28 5.03
N LEU A 450 20.78 10.06 5.01
CA LEU A 450 20.49 11.06 3.98
C LEU A 450 20.36 12.42 4.65
N PRO A 451 20.60 13.53 3.92
CA PRO A 451 20.36 14.86 4.46
C PRO A 451 18.97 14.96 5.08
N PRO A 452 18.83 15.58 6.26
CA PRO A 452 17.57 15.65 6.96
C PRO A 452 16.56 16.49 6.18
N SER A 453 15.31 15.99 6.06
CA SER A 453 14.15 16.77 5.64
C SER A 453 13.48 17.41 6.86
N ASN A 454 12.93 18.59 6.74
CA ASN A 454 12.40 19.32 7.91
C ASN A 454 10.98 18.88 8.34
N ASP A 455 10.42 17.85 7.73
CA ASP A 455 9.05 17.38 7.99
C ASP A 455 8.95 15.99 8.66
N MET A 456 10.06 15.31 8.91
CA MET A 456 10.06 13.94 9.44
C MET A 456 9.34 13.85 10.80
N ASP A 457 9.66 14.75 11.74
CA ASP A 457 9.03 14.79 13.06
C ASP A 457 7.55 15.16 12.97
N LEU A 458 7.17 16.02 12.03
CA LEU A 458 5.79 16.41 11.78
C LEU A 458 4.94 15.15 11.47
N TRP A 459 5.43 14.27 10.61
CA TRP A 459 4.71 13.03 10.23
C TRP A 459 4.57 12.08 11.41
N LEU A 460 5.59 11.96 12.26
CA LEU A 460 5.52 11.18 13.50
C LEU A 460 4.45 11.75 14.45
N LEU A 461 4.44 13.06 14.66
CA LEU A 461 3.49 13.75 15.53
C LEU A 461 2.05 13.63 15.03
N TRP A 462 1.84 13.76 13.70
CA TRP A 462 0.50 13.62 13.13
C TRP A 462 -0.01 12.19 13.22
N SER A 463 0.79 11.22 12.81
CA SER A 463 0.41 9.80 12.82
C SER A 463 0.11 9.32 14.24
N ALA A 464 0.85 9.79 15.24
CA ALA A 464 0.59 9.54 16.65
C ALA A 464 -0.76 10.13 17.09
N ALA A 465 -1.06 11.39 16.70
CA ALA A 465 -2.32 12.02 17.03
C ALA A 465 -3.50 11.28 16.39
N GLU A 466 -3.38 10.90 15.12
CA GLU A 466 -4.40 10.15 14.39
C GLU A 466 -4.64 8.79 15.03
N TYR A 467 -3.56 8.04 15.32
CA TYR A 467 -3.63 6.74 15.97
C TYR A 467 -4.37 6.81 17.31
N GLY A 468 -3.90 7.64 18.22
CA GLY A 468 -4.44 7.70 19.58
C GLY A 468 -5.89 8.18 19.66
N LEU A 469 -6.24 9.15 18.82
CA LEU A 469 -7.61 9.67 18.75
C LEU A 469 -8.60 8.66 18.11
N ALA A 470 -8.16 7.90 17.11
CA ALA A 470 -9.02 6.95 16.42
C ALA A 470 -9.12 5.61 17.15
N THR A 471 -8.02 5.04 17.61
CA THR A 471 -8.00 3.71 18.22
C THR A 471 -8.42 3.71 19.70
N ARG A 472 -8.25 4.85 20.37
CA ARG A 472 -8.37 5.01 21.83
C ARG A 472 -7.35 4.20 22.63
N ASP A 473 -6.39 3.58 21.97
CA ASP A 473 -5.29 2.85 22.60
C ASP A 473 -4.23 3.84 23.10
N LEU A 474 -4.50 4.42 24.26
CA LEU A 474 -3.58 5.36 24.88
C LEU A 474 -2.39 4.66 25.56
N ALA A 475 -2.51 3.35 25.84
CA ALA A 475 -1.45 2.56 26.45
C ALA A 475 -0.24 2.38 25.53
N LEU A 476 -0.44 2.42 24.20
CA LEU A 476 0.67 2.38 23.25
C LEU A 476 1.72 3.47 23.55
N PHE A 477 1.29 4.65 24.00
CA PHE A 477 2.19 5.76 24.26
C PHE A 477 3.03 5.62 25.54
N ASP A 478 2.72 4.65 26.39
CA ASP A 478 3.52 4.28 27.56
C ASP A 478 4.52 3.15 27.24
N ARG A 479 4.37 2.52 26.05
CA ARG A 479 5.28 1.47 25.60
C ARG A 479 6.72 1.99 25.56
N PRO A 480 7.67 1.25 26.16
CA PRO A 480 9.08 1.57 26.04
C PRO A 480 9.56 1.37 24.61
N VAL A 481 10.21 2.39 24.04
CA VAL A 481 10.80 2.40 22.71
C VAL A 481 12.28 2.74 22.86
N PRO A 482 13.19 1.95 22.30
CA PRO A 482 14.62 2.26 22.31
C PRO A 482 14.91 3.53 21.50
N PHE A 483 15.93 4.28 21.91
CA PHE A 483 16.53 5.30 21.06
C PHE A 483 17.62 4.70 20.17
N ARG A 484 17.84 5.31 19.04
CA ARG A 484 19.04 5.08 18.25
C ARG A 484 20.26 5.55 19.03
N GLY A 485 21.26 4.66 19.17
CA GLY A 485 22.45 4.93 19.96
C GLY A 485 22.35 4.54 21.43
N GLY A 486 21.20 3.99 21.88
CA GLY A 486 21.03 3.41 23.21
C GLY A 486 20.09 4.19 24.13
N GLY A 487 19.70 3.56 25.23
CA GLY A 487 18.64 4.06 26.09
C GLY A 487 17.24 3.76 25.60
N THR A 488 16.25 3.97 26.47
CA THR A 488 14.85 3.66 26.20
C THR A 488 13.96 4.68 26.91
N ALA A 489 12.89 5.11 26.25
CA ALA A 489 11.88 5.96 26.85
C ALA A 489 10.47 5.54 26.39
N SER A 490 9.42 6.07 27.02
CA SER A 490 8.07 5.88 26.51
C SER A 490 7.90 6.54 25.14
N LEU A 491 7.07 5.96 24.27
CA LEU A 491 6.72 6.57 22.99
C LEU A 491 6.24 8.04 23.19
N TRP A 492 5.54 8.34 24.28
CA TRP A 492 5.14 9.71 24.60
C TRP A 492 6.33 10.66 24.80
N ARG A 493 7.42 10.19 25.39
CA ARG A 493 8.65 10.98 25.52
C ARG A 493 9.29 11.26 24.16
N HIS A 494 9.32 10.26 23.26
CA HIS A 494 9.79 10.45 21.89
C HIS A 494 9.00 11.55 21.15
N LEU A 495 7.67 11.56 21.28
CA LEU A 495 6.85 12.62 20.67
C LEU A 495 7.14 14.02 21.25
N LYS A 496 7.42 14.12 22.55
CA LYS A 496 7.82 15.40 23.15
C LYS A 496 9.17 15.89 22.63
N LEU A 497 10.13 14.98 22.42
CA LEU A 497 11.43 15.31 21.85
C LEU A 497 11.30 15.70 20.37
N ALA A 498 10.50 14.99 19.59
CA ALA A 498 10.17 15.34 18.21
C ALA A 498 9.54 16.76 18.10
N TYR A 499 8.63 17.09 19.01
CA TYR A 499 8.09 18.45 19.09
C TYR A 499 9.17 19.50 19.39
N VAL A 500 10.07 19.23 20.33
CA VAL A 500 11.16 20.17 20.68
C VAL A 500 12.08 20.40 19.48
N HIS A 501 12.47 19.32 18.80
CA HIS A 501 13.30 19.40 17.61
C HIS A 501 12.58 20.15 16.47
N GLN A 502 11.33 19.80 16.17
CA GLN A 502 10.54 20.51 15.14
C GLN A 502 10.49 22.02 15.40
N GLU A 503 10.28 22.43 16.66
CA GLU A 503 10.25 23.84 17.03
C GLU A 503 11.61 24.54 16.98
N SER A 504 12.72 23.82 17.05
CA SER A 504 14.07 24.39 16.87
C SER A 504 14.37 24.79 15.41
N LEU A 505 13.58 24.25 14.46
CA LEU A 505 13.74 24.53 13.02
C LEU A 505 13.01 25.82 12.57
N ARG A 506 12.44 26.59 13.49
CA ARG A 506 11.75 27.85 13.09
C ARG A 506 12.69 28.81 12.41
N GLY A 507 12.21 29.39 11.30
CA GLY A 507 12.86 30.44 10.56
C GLY A 507 12.34 31.84 10.91
N PRO A 508 13.01 32.91 10.44
CA PRO A 508 12.69 34.27 10.74
C PRO A 508 11.33 34.75 10.20
N HIS A 509 10.86 34.19 9.08
CA HIS A 509 9.60 34.58 8.45
C HIS A 509 8.38 33.77 8.95
N GLY A 510 8.55 32.91 9.98
CA GLY A 510 7.48 32.09 10.53
C GLY A 510 7.30 30.75 9.81
N GLY A 511 8.12 30.46 8.81
CA GLY A 511 8.31 29.15 8.20
C GLY A 511 9.18 28.23 9.04
N TYR A 512 9.50 27.06 8.50
CA TYR A 512 10.46 26.13 9.09
C TYR A 512 11.66 26.00 8.14
N ARG A 513 12.87 26.20 8.70
CA ARG A 513 14.12 26.13 7.94
C ARG A 513 14.22 24.79 7.21
N THR A 514 14.67 24.86 5.96
CA THR A 514 14.92 23.69 5.13
C THR A 514 16.42 23.46 4.93
N THR A 515 16.77 22.21 4.65
CA THR A 515 18.07 21.81 4.10
C THR A 515 17.95 21.69 2.58
N SER A 516 19.01 21.24 1.91
CA SER A 516 18.98 20.91 0.48
C SER A 516 17.91 19.88 0.11
N THR A 517 17.57 18.95 1.02
CA THR A 517 16.50 17.97 0.84
C THR A 517 15.11 18.63 0.90
N GLY A 518 14.96 19.77 1.59
CA GLY A 518 13.69 20.48 1.62
C GLY A 518 12.68 19.94 2.64
N ASP A 519 11.44 19.89 2.21
CA ASP A 519 10.29 19.37 2.97
C ASP A 519 9.73 18.11 2.29
N TRP A 520 8.41 17.87 2.36
CA TRP A 520 7.77 16.73 1.69
C TRP A 520 8.08 16.65 0.20
N SER A 521 8.17 17.78 -0.46
CA SER A 521 8.68 17.85 -1.83
C SER A 521 10.21 17.80 -1.78
N ASP A 522 10.76 16.61 -1.90
CA ASP A 522 12.20 16.37 -1.89
C ASP A 522 12.92 17.29 -2.88
N PHE A 523 14.12 17.71 -2.49
CA PHE A 523 14.95 18.63 -3.24
C PHE A 523 14.38 20.04 -3.44
N SER A 524 13.21 20.38 -2.86
CA SER A 524 12.66 21.74 -2.95
C SER A 524 13.62 22.80 -2.39
N GLY A 525 14.45 22.46 -1.40
CA GLY A 525 15.54 23.32 -0.93
C GLY A 525 16.54 23.62 -2.03
N ALA A 526 17.04 22.60 -2.71
CA ALA A 526 18.02 22.74 -3.79
C ALA A 526 17.39 23.37 -5.07
N VAL A 527 16.24 22.85 -5.51
CA VAL A 527 15.60 23.25 -6.77
C VAL A 527 15.05 24.67 -6.72
N LEU A 528 14.40 25.05 -5.61
CA LEU A 528 13.79 26.39 -5.45
C LEU A 528 14.71 27.39 -4.74
N GLY A 529 15.88 26.96 -4.25
CA GLY A 529 16.70 27.73 -3.33
C GLY A 529 15.96 28.06 -2.02
N MET A 530 15.01 27.19 -1.62
CA MET A 530 14.12 27.45 -0.49
C MET A 530 14.87 27.30 0.84
N THR A 531 14.82 28.34 1.66
CA THR A 531 15.42 28.38 3.00
C THR A 531 14.41 28.16 4.12
N GLU A 532 13.14 28.46 3.87
CA GLU A 532 12.01 28.20 4.78
C GLU A 532 10.81 27.68 4.04
N SER A 533 10.16 26.67 4.61
CA SER A 533 8.91 26.06 4.11
C SER A 533 7.69 26.62 4.86
N THR A 534 6.76 27.22 4.14
CA THR A 534 5.43 27.58 4.64
C THR A 534 4.46 26.38 4.60
N LEU A 535 4.76 25.35 3.78
CA LEU A 535 4.04 24.09 3.78
C LEU A 535 4.09 23.41 5.17
N VAL A 536 5.28 23.27 5.75
CA VAL A 536 5.45 22.66 7.09
C VAL A 536 4.70 23.48 8.15
N SER A 537 4.68 24.81 8.04
CA SER A 537 3.90 25.67 8.94
C SER A 537 2.39 25.40 8.83
N ALA A 538 1.85 25.26 7.62
CA ALA A 538 0.45 24.94 7.39
C ALA A 538 0.08 23.55 7.91
N GLN A 539 0.95 22.56 7.70
CA GLN A 539 0.78 21.22 8.22
C GLN A 539 0.75 21.22 9.75
N LEU A 540 1.70 21.86 10.41
CA LEU A 540 1.76 21.93 11.87
C LEU A 540 0.62 22.76 12.47
N ALA A 541 0.09 23.77 11.74
CA ALA A 541 -1.12 24.48 12.12
C ALA A 541 -2.35 23.56 12.21
N TYR A 542 -2.39 22.48 11.44
CA TYR A 542 -3.37 21.40 11.52
C TYR A 542 -3.01 20.37 12.61
N VAL A 543 -1.76 19.92 12.67
CA VAL A 543 -1.30 18.78 13.50
C VAL A 543 -1.32 19.13 14.99
N TYR A 544 -0.79 20.30 15.38
CA TYR A 544 -0.66 20.66 16.80
C TYR A 544 -1.99 20.69 17.57
N PRO A 545 -3.10 21.23 17.05
CA PRO A 545 -4.39 21.13 17.72
C PRO A 545 -4.88 19.69 17.93
N ARG A 546 -4.56 18.77 17.02
CA ARG A 546 -4.91 17.35 17.11
C ARG A 546 -4.04 16.63 18.15
N LEU A 547 -2.74 16.90 18.14
CA LEU A 547 -1.83 16.38 19.16
C LEU A 547 -2.17 16.94 20.54
N ALA A 548 -2.60 18.21 20.65
CA ALA A 548 -3.14 18.78 21.88
C ALA A 548 -4.39 18.04 22.37
N ALA A 549 -5.26 17.59 21.45
CA ALA A 549 -6.41 16.78 21.81
C ALA A 549 -5.99 15.40 22.36
N LEU A 550 -4.97 14.77 21.78
CA LEU A 550 -4.37 13.53 22.30
C LEU A 550 -3.72 13.76 23.66
N ALA A 551 -2.94 14.85 23.84
CA ALA A 551 -2.30 15.20 25.11
C ALA A 551 -3.33 15.40 26.23
N ARG A 552 -4.44 16.07 25.95
CA ARG A 552 -5.57 16.19 26.90
C ARG A 552 -6.18 14.83 27.25
N ALA A 553 -6.37 13.96 26.27
CA ALA A 553 -6.90 12.62 26.51
C ALA A 553 -5.97 11.77 27.39
N ARG A 554 -4.65 12.04 27.37
CA ARG A 554 -3.64 11.42 28.23
C ARG A 554 -3.45 12.13 29.58
N GLY A 555 -4.14 13.24 29.83
CA GLY A 555 -3.98 14.04 31.05
C GLY A 555 -2.79 15.01 31.04
N ASP A 556 -2.01 15.11 29.95
CA ASP A 556 -0.87 16.03 29.83
C ASP A 556 -1.33 17.43 29.44
N ARG A 557 -1.93 18.14 30.43
CA ARG A 557 -2.53 19.46 30.22
C ARG A 557 -1.49 20.52 29.85
N ALA A 558 -0.29 20.45 30.40
CA ALA A 558 0.80 21.39 30.12
C ALA A 558 1.24 21.34 28.67
N PHE A 559 1.50 20.13 28.15
CA PHE A 559 1.88 19.93 26.76
C PHE A 559 0.72 20.31 25.81
N ALA A 560 -0.51 19.93 26.15
CA ALA A 560 -1.70 20.34 25.38
C ALA A 560 -1.84 21.87 25.29
N GLY A 561 -1.54 22.60 26.35
CA GLY A 561 -1.52 24.06 26.38
C GLY A 561 -0.48 24.65 25.42
N ARG A 562 0.77 24.14 25.46
CA ARG A 562 1.85 24.58 24.54
C ARG A 562 1.46 24.33 23.08
N LEU A 563 1.01 23.13 22.73
CA LEU A 563 0.59 22.78 21.38
C LEU A 563 -0.59 23.65 20.89
N SER A 564 -1.56 23.93 21.75
CA SER A 564 -2.71 24.76 21.39
C SER A 564 -2.31 26.20 21.07
N ARG A 565 -1.44 26.81 21.91
CA ARG A 565 -0.91 28.16 21.65
C ARG A 565 -0.09 28.20 20.37
N ARG A 566 0.80 27.22 20.17
CA ARG A 566 1.66 27.20 18.98
C ARG A 566 0.85 26.99 17.69
N GLY A 567 -0.12 26.08 17.70
CA GLY A 567 -1.01 25.87 16.55
C GLY A 567 -1.84 27.13 16.20
N ALA A 568 -2.23 27.91 17.20
CA ALA A 568 -2.90 29.20 16.98
C ALA A 568 -1.95 30.25 16.35
N ALA A 569 -0.71 30.33 16.85
CA ALA A 569 0.32 31.23 16.30
C ALA A 569 0.66 30.88 14.84
N LEU A 570 0.79 29.58 14.53
CA LEU A 570 1.03 29.12 13.15
C LEU A 570 -0.12 29.48 12.20
N ARG A 571 -1.38 29.32 12.65
CA ARG A 571 -2.54 29.76 11.85
C ARG A 571 -2.52 31.26 11.62
N ALA A 572 -2.08 32.05 12.60
CA ALA A 572 -1.95 33.52 12.45
C ALA A 572 -0.86 33.86 11.42
N ALA A 573 0.32 33.22 11.51
CA ALA A 573 1.39 33.42 10.55
C ALA A 573 0.97 32.99 9.12
N GLN A 574 0.24 31.89 8.97
CA GLN A 574 -0.23 31.46 7.65
C GLN A 574 -1.23 32.46 7.00
N ARG A 575 -1.94 33.28 7.77
CA ARG A 575 -2.79 34.33 7.19
C ARG A 575 -1.99 35.41 6.46
N SER A 576 -0.76 35.70 6.90
CA SER A 576 0.12 36.70 6.22
C SER A 576 0.72 36.12 4.92
N GLU A 577 0.66 34.79 4.75
CA GLU A 577 1.13 34.14 3.51
C GLU A 577 0.11 34.22 2.35
N TRP A 578 -1.03 34.87 2.55
CA TRP A 578 -2.03 35.08 1.51
C TRP A 578 -1.58 36.12 0.48
N THR A 579 -1.50 35.73 -0.81
CA THR A 579 -1.05 36.61 -1.91
C THR A 579 -2.17 37.46 -2.55
N GLY A 580 -3.41 37.34 -2.05
CA GLY A 580 -4.62 37.84 -2.72
C GLY A 580 -5.35 36.76 -3.53
N ARG A 581 -4.68 35.66 -3.88
CA ARG A 581 -5.21 34.55 -4.70
C ARG A 581 -5.00 33.17 -4.10
N TRP A 582 -3.83 32.89 -3.53
CA TRP A 582 -3.43 31.63 -2.91
C TRP A 582 -2.36 31.86 -1.85
N TYR A 583 -1.88 30.79 -1.19
CA TYR A 583 -0.82 30.83 -0.19
C TYR A 583 0.55 30.61 -0.84
N THR A 584 1.57 31.26 -0.31
CA THR A 584 2.97 31.12 -0.75
C THR A 584 3.51 29.71 -0.48
N ARG A 585 4.63 29.36 -1.15
CA ARG A 585 5.32 28.07 -1.01
C ARG A 585 6.39 28.10 0.10
N GLY A 586 7.04 29.21 0.29
CA GLY A 586 8.15 29.40 1.22
C GLY A 586 8.95 30.66 0.96
N TYR A 587 10.18 30.64 1.44
CA TYR A 587 11.13 31.75 1.26
C TYR A 587 12.47 31.25 0.72
N ALA A 588 13.11 32.02 -0.14
CA ALA A 588 14.50 31.90 -0.57
C ALA A 588 15.26 33.15 -0.08
N GLY A 589 15.92 33.05 1.09
CA GLY A 589 16.30 34.23 1.87
C GLY A 589 15.07 35.07 2.22
N ASP A 590 15.05 36.34 1.89
CA ASP A 590 13.90 37.22 2.13
C ASP A 590 12.87 37.22 0.98
N ARG A 591 13.18 36.54 -0.13
CA ARG A 591 12.28 36.49 -1.29
C ARG A 591 11.17 35.45 -1.09
N ARG A 592 9.93 35.87 -1.13
CA ARG A 592 8.76 34.99 -1.08
C ARG A 592 8.63 34.18 -2.36
N LEU A 593 8.48 32.87 -2.23
CA LEU A 593 8.23 31.92 -3.32
C LEU A 593 6.73 31.66 -3.49
N GLY A 594 6.27 31.54 -4.71
CA GLY A 594 4.87 31.22 -5.02
C GLY A 594 3.93 32.42 -5.00
N THR A 595 4.43 33.66 -5.16
CA THR A 595 3.57 34.85 -5.27
C THR A 595 2.86 34.93 -6.63
N GLY A 596 3.57 34.64 -7.72
CA GLY A 596 3.06 34.62 -9.10
C GLY A 596 2.59 33.25 -9.57
N VAL A 597 3.06 32.19 -8.96
CA VAL A 597 2.82 30.76 -9.32
C VAL A 597 2.14 30.06 -8.16
N ILE A 598 1.08 29.29 -8.44
CA ILE A 598 0.42 28.45 -7.43
C ILE A 598 1.13 27.11 -7.32
N PHE A 599 1.54 26.76 -6.10
CA PHE A 599 2.01 25.43 -5.74
C PHE A 599 0.87 24.63 -5.11
N GLY A 600 0.74 23.35 -5.47
CA GLY A 600 -0.34 22.48 -5.01
C GLY A 600 -0.25 22.15 -3.53
N GLU A 601 0.95 21.96 -3.00
CA GLU A 601 1.20 21.37 -1.68
C GLU A 601 0.69 22.24 -0.51
N PRO A 602 0.93 23.56 -0.42
CA PRO A 602 0.51 24.35 0.74
C PRO A 602 -0.98 24.63 0.78
N GLN A 603 -1.69 24.59 -0.36
CA GLN A 603 -3.09 25.00 -0.43
C GLN A 603 -4.03 24.09 0.38
N PRO A 604 -3.99 22.74 0.23
CA PRO A 604 -4.80 21.82 1.02
C PRO A 604 -4.58 22.00 2.52
N TRP A 605 -3.35 22.14 2.96
CA TRP A 605 -3.02 22.20 4.38
C TRP A 605 -3.49 23.49 5.04
N ASN A 606 -3.44 24.64 4.33
CA ASN A 606 -4.05 25.87 4.81
C ASN A 606 -5.57 25.74 4.97
N ILE A 607 -6.24 25.04 4.04
CA ILE A 607 -7.69 24.74 4.15
C ILE A 607 -7.95 23.85 5.37
N LEU A 608 -7.19 22.77 5.55
CA LEU A 608 -7.34 21.81 6.65
C LEU A 608 -7.07 22.45 8.02
N ALA A 609 -6.13 23.39 8.09
CA ALA A 609 -5.83 24.18 9.28
C ALA A 609 -6.90 25.26 9.59
N GLY A 610 -7.86 25.48 8.67
CA GLY A 610 -8.89 26.51 8.82
C GLY A 610 -8.34 27.93 8.74
N VAL A 611 -7.31 28.15 7.91
CA VAL A 611 -6.68 29.47 7.72
C VAL A 611 -7.56 30.41 6.88
N PRO A 612 -8.09 30.00 5.67
CA PRO A 612 -8.83 30.91 4.82
C PRO A 612 -10.21 31.22 5.37
N GLY A 613 -10.58 32.53 5.33
CA GLY A 613 -11.96 32.94 5.50
C GLY A 613 -12.83 32.56 4.30
N ARG A 614 -14.16 32.69 4.38
CA ARG A 614 -15.10 32.29 3.32
C ARG A 614 -14.77 32.88 1.93
N GLY A 615 -14.42 34.16 1.86
CA GLY A 615 -14.05 34.84 0.61
C GLY A 615 -12.76 34.24 0.04
N GLN A 616 -11.71 34.16 0.87
CA GLN A 616 -10.42 33.58 0.50
C GLN A 616 -10.58 32.12 0.04
N ALA A 617 -11.40 31.31 0.73
CA ALA A 617 -11.65 29.93 0.34
C ALA A 617 -12.29 29.80 -1.06
N ARG A 618 -13.22 30.69 -1.41
CA ARG A 618 -13.80 30.75 -2.78
C ARG A 618 -12.74 31.08 -3.83
N THR A 619 -11.97 32.16 -3.59
CA THR A 619 -10.88 32.58 -4.47
C THR A 619 -9.84 31.49 -4.63
N LEU A 620 -9.43 30.84 -3.53
CA LEU A 620 -8.45 29.75 -3.53
C LEU A 620 -8.95 28.55 -4.34
N VAL A 621 -10.19 28.09 -4.12
CA VAL A 621 -10.79 26.98 -4.89
C VAL A 621 -10.87 27.32 -6.37
N SER A 622 -11.20 28.58 -6.73
CA SER A 622 -11.19 29.04 -8.13
C SER A 622 -9.78 28.96 -8.73
N GLY A 623 -8.76 29.43 -7.99
CA GLY A 623 -7.35 29.34 -8.42
C GLY A 623 -6.88 27.90 -8.60
N ILE A 624 -7.15 27.00 -7.62
CA ILE A 624 -6.85 25.58 -7.72
C ILE A 624 -7.52 24.97 -8.97
N ARG A 625 -8.82 25.25 -9.18
CA ARG A 625 -9.55 24.72 -10.33
C ARG A 625 -9.00 25.23 -11.66
N ARG A 626 -8.60 26.46 -11.73
CA ARG A 626 -8.07 27.05 -12.96
C ARG A 626 -6.66 26.57 -13.28
N PHE A 627 -5.75 26.53 -12.31
CA PHE A 627 -4.33 26.37 -12.54
C PHE A 627 -3.77 24.99 -12.21
N LEU A 628 -4.39 24.27 -11.28
CA LEU A 628 -3.92 22.92 -10.88
C LEU A 628 -4.81 21.82 -11.43
N THR A 629 -6.14 21.98 -11.37
CA THR A 629 -7.08 20.94 -11.74
C THR A 629 -7.91 21.24 -12.99
N GLY A 630 -7.89 22.49 -13.49
CA GLY A 630 -8.54 22.94 -14.73
C GLY A 630 -7.76 22.61 -16.00
N VAL A 631 -6.48 22.32 -15.87
CA VAL A 631 -5.58 21.94 -16.97
C VAL A 631 -5.86 20.46 -17.29
N GLY A 632 -6.84 20.20 -18.12
CA GLY A 632 -7.24 18.84 -18.46
C GLY A 632 -6.28 18.17 -19.45
N ALA A 633 -6.21 16.86 -19.44
CA ALA A 633 -5.65 16.11 -20.56
C ALA A 633 -6.41 16.52 -21.85
N PRO A 634 -5.71 16.70 -22.96
CA PRO A 634 -6.38 16.91 -24.25
C PRO A 634 -7.36 15.76 -24.52
N ALA A 635 -8.46 16.07 -25.23
CA ALA A 635 -9.43 15.05 -25.61
C ALA A 635 -8.81 13.85 -26.33
N ALA A 636 -7.69 14.06 -27.04
CA ALA A 636 -6.88 13.04 -27.69
C ALA A 636 -6.26 12.01 -26.72
N LEU A 637 -6.14 12.32 -25.45
CA LEU A 637 -5.63 11.40 -24.41
C LEU A 637 -6.73 10.71 -23.60
N GLY A 638 -7.96 10.65 -24.12
CA GLY A 638 -9.01 9.81 -23.53
C GLY A 638 -9.91 10.49 -22.51
N GLY A 639 -9.95 11.81 -22.50
CA GLY A 639 -11.01 12.53 -21.78
C GLY A 639 -10.63 13.07 -20.41
N PRO A 640 -11.57 13.18 -19.47
CA PRO A 640 -11.47 14.06 -18.30
C PRO A 640 -10.56 13.50 -17.19
N ALA A 641 -9.93 12.36 -17.38
CA ALA A 641 -9.01 11.84 -16.36
C ALA A 641 -7.78 12.73 -16.31
N ARG A 642 -7.79 13.54 -15.32
CA ARG A 642 -6.73 14.45 -14.98
C ARG A 642 -6.26 14.12 -13.59
N ILE A 643 -4.98 14.07 -13.42
CA ILE A 643 -4.34 13.92 -12.15
C ILE A 643 -3.95 15.33 -11.72
N GLY A 644 -4.15 15.71 -10.46
CA GLY A 644 -3.75 17.03 -9.96
C GLY A 644 -2.24 17.21 -10.09
N SER A 645 -1.76 18.42 -10.04
CA SER A 645 -0.34 18.74 -10.17
C SER A 645 0.18 19.49 -8.96
N SER A 646 1.46 19.33 -8.68
CA SER A 646 2.12 20.06 -7.58
C SER A 646 2.33 21.53 -7.91
N MET A 647 2.50 21.89 -9.19
CA MET A 647 2.68 23.26 -9.66
C MET A 647 1.93 23.46 -10.98
N SER A 648 1.44 24.69 -11.22
CA SER A 648 0.80 25.02 -12.51
C SER A 648 1.84 25.10 -13.63
N PRO A 649 1.71 24.30 -14.69
CA PRO A 649 2.64 24.35 -15.84
C PRO A 649 2.56 25.70 -16.58
N ALA A 650 1.34 26.26 -16.71
CA ALA A 650 1.13 27.54 -17.41
C ALA A 650 1.69 28.75 -16.66
N ALA A 651 2.03 28.60 -15.39
CA ALA A 651 2.58 29.63 -14.54
C ALA A 651 3.96 29.25 -13.99
N ALA A 652 4.57 28.17 -14.51
CA ALA A 652 5.91 27.77 -14.13
C ALA A 652 6.91 28.87 -14.52
N ASP A 653 7.69 29.32 -13.54
CA ASP A 653 8.83 30.17 -13.80
C ASP A 653 9.84 29.37 -14.64
N PRO A 654 10.24 29.82 -15.83
CA PRO A 654 11.21 29.12 -16.67
C PRO A 654 12.50 28.77 -15.93
N ALA A 655 12.99 29.66 -15.05
CA ALA A 655 14.19 29.41 -14.24
C ALA A 655 13.97 28.28 -13.21
N VAL A 656 12.78 28.11 -12.68
CA VAL A 656 12.43 27.00 -11.79
C VAL A 656 12.32 25.70 -12.60
N THR A 657 11.72 25.77 -13.77
CA THR A 657 11.55 24.63 -14.69
C THR A 657 12.91 24.12 -15.18
N GLU A 658 13.81 25.04 -15.55
CA GLU A 658 15.16 24.71 -15.98
C GLU A 658 15.99 24.06 -14.84
N ARG A 659 15.87 24.57 -13.62
CA ARG A 659 16.56 23.99 -12.45
C ARG A 659 16.01 22.61 -12.07
N ALA A 660 14.69 22.41 -12.15
CA ALA A 660 14.06 21.13 -11.87
C ALA A 660 14.41 20.06 -12.92
N GLY A 661 14.79 20.46 -14.13
CA GLY A 661 15.15 19.57 -15.23
C GLY A 661 16.65 19.35 -15.41
N GLY A 662 17.47 19.81 -14.47
CA GLY A 662 18.92 19.61 -14.55
C GLY A 662 19.33 18.14 -14.51
N PRO A 663 20.46 17.77 -15.16
CA PRO A 663 20.98 16.42 -15.16
C PRO A 663 21.26 15.98 -13.71
N GLY A 664 20.65 14.86 -13.28
CA GLY A 664 20.86 14.27 -11.96
C GLY A 664 19.64 14.26 -11.03
N ILE A 665 18.55 14.93 -11.37
CA ILE A 665 17.26 14.74 -10.71
C ILE A 665 16.36 14.00 -11.71
N GLY A 666 16.14 12.72 -11.50
CA GLY A 666 15.49 11.83 -12.47
C GLY A 666 14.15 12.35 -12.96
N GLY A 667 13.81 12.01 -14.19
CA GLY A 667 12.49 12.16 -14.77
C GLY A 667 12.13 13.49 -15.42
N GLY A 668 13.06 14.39 -15.55
CA GLY A 668 12.84 15.65 -16.26
C GLY A 668 11.73 16.52 -15.65
N ASN A 669 11.52 17.67 -16.27
CA ASN A 669 10.58 18.71 -15.83
C ASN A 669 9.12 18.27 -15.63
N ALA A 670 8.69 17.21 -16.29
CA ALA A 670 7.30 16.81 -16.34
C ALA A 670 6.80 16.17 -15.05
N VAL A 671 7.67 15.66 -14.18
CA VAL A 671 7.30 15.11 -12.88
C VAL A 671 7.30 16.22 -11.81
N PHE A 672 8.32 17.03 -11.77
CA PHE A 672 8.45 18.08 -10.74
C PHE A 672 7.62 19.33 -11.04
N VAL A 673 7.36 19.63 -12.32
CA VAL A 673 6.59 20.78 -12.76
C VAL A 673 5.29 20.32 -13.41
N GLY A 674 4.23 20.20 -12.62
CA GLY A 674 2.92 19.79 -13.09
C GLY A 674 2.70 18.30 -13.15
N GLY A 675 3.60 17.51 -12.62
CA GLY A 675 3.41 16.07 -12.44
C GLY A 675 2.29 15.74 -11.45
N ALA A 676 1.71 14.57 -11.60
CA ALA A 676 0.60 14.10 -10.76
C ALA A 676 1.14 13.36 -9.54
N TRP A 677 1.20 14.05 -8.40
CA TRP A 677 1.62 13.47 -7.12
C TRP A 677 0.40 13.01 -6.31
N TYR A 678 0.25 11.72 -6.19
CA TYR A 678 -0.94 11.10 -5.57
C TYR A 678 -1.16 11.53 -4.12
N ALA A 679 -0.11 11.78 -3.34
CA ALA A 679 -0.23 12.28 -1.99
C ALA A 679 -0.84 13.69 -1.97
N VAL A 680 -0.34 14.60 -2.81
CA VAL A 680 -0.86 15.98 -2.93
C VAL A 680 -2.32 15.98 -3.39
N ASN A 681 -2.66 15.10 -4.34
CA ASN A 681 -4.05 14.92 -4.78
C ASN A 681 -4.95 14.39 -3.67
N GLY A 682 -4.46 13.47 -2.83
CA GLY A 682 -5.17 12.98 -1.65
C GLY A 682 -5.43 14.09 -0.62
N TRP A 683 -4.43 14.96 -0.37
CA TRP A 683 -4.60 16.13 0.51
C TRP A 683 -5.63 17.10 -0.05
N LEU A 684 -5.56 17.39 -1.36
CA LEU A 684 -6.51 18.28 -2.05
C LEU A 684 -7.93 17.73 -1.99
N THR A 685 -8.10 16.45 -2.28
CA THR A 685 -9.38 15.74 -2.19
C THR A 685 -10.02 15.93 -0.81
N TRP A 686 -9.26 15.68 0.25
CA TRP A 686 -9.73 15.84 1.62
C TRP A 686 -10.04 17.30 1.94
N ALA A 687 -9.15 18.24 1.60
CA ALA A 687 -9.32 19.67 1.86
C ALA A 687 -10.57 20.25 1.19
N LEU A 688 -10.81 19.90 -0.08
CA LEU A 688 -12.04 20.30 -0.79
C LEU A 688 -13.30 19.77 -0.10
N GLY A 689 -13.23 18.54 0.44
CA GLY A 689 -14.31 17.97 1.24
C GLY A 689 -14.62 18.79 2.50
N GLU A 690 -13.59 19.31 3.19
CA GLU A 690 -13.79 20.16 4.38
C GLU A 690 -14.49 21.48 4.03
N LEU A 691 -14.35 21.96 2.80
CA LEU A 691 -15.07 23.15 2.30
C LEU A 691 -16.50 22.85 1.81
N ALA A 692 -16.95 21.60 1.80
CA ALA A 692 -18.31 21.26 1.41
C ALA A 692 -19.35 21.96 2.34
N GLY A 693 -20.26 22.71 1.73
CA GLY A 693 -21.22 23.58 2.42
C GLY A 693 -20.71 24.97 2.81
N VAL A 694 -19.43 25.28 2.57
CA VAL A 694 -18.83 26.61 2.75
C VAL A 694 -18.60 27.28 1.39
N VAL A 695 -18.01 26.51 0.46
CA VAL A 695 -17.77 26.95 -0.91
C VAL A 695 -18.73 26.18 -1.85
N PRO A 696 -19.43 26.88 -2.77
CA PRO A 696 -20.30 26.21 -3.74
C PRO A 696 -19.55 25.12 -4.52
N ARG A 697 -20.17 23.95 -4.70
CA ARG A 697 -19.66 22.81 -5.45
C ARG A 697 -18.37 22.16 -4.89
N ALA A 698 -17.78 22.62 -3.78
CA ALA A 698 -16.55 22.06 -3.23
C ALA A 698 -16.66 20.55 -2.96
N GLY A 699 -17.80 20.08 -2.45
CA GLY A 699 -18.03 18.64 -2.27
C GLY A 699 -18.05 17.84 -3.59
N ALA A 700 -18.56 18.44 -4.68
CA ALA A 700 -18.51 17.82 -6.01
C ALA A 700 -17.06 17.80 -6.55
N TYR A 701 -16.31 18.86 -6.35
CA TYR A 701 -14.90 18.90 -6.71
C TYR A 701 -14.07 17.87 -5.90
N ALA A 702 -14.38 17.70 -4.61
CA ALA A 702 -13.73 16.69 -3.80
C ALA A 702 -14.00 15.25 -4.29
N LEU A 703 -15.23 14.95 -4.74
CA LEU A 703 -15.53 13.65 -5.34
C LEU A 703 -14.84 13.48 -6.68
N ASP A 704 -14.82 14.52 -7.52
CA ASP A 704 -14.10 14.53 -8.80
C ASP A 704 -12.59 14.22 -8.60
N GLU A 705 -11.94 14.89 -7.61
CA GLU A 705 -10.52 14.64 -7.31
C GLU A 705 -10.28 13.25 -6.69
N LEU A 706 -11.21 12.74 -5.86
CA LEU A 706 -11.14 11.36 -5.39
C LEU A 706 -11.16 10.37 -6.54
N GLU A 707 -12.10 10.55 -7.48
CA GLU A 707 -12.24 9.69 -8.65
C GLU A 707 -10.99 9.75 -9.54
N ARG A 708 -10.43 10.94 -9.75
CA ARG A 708 -9.20 11.14 -10.54
C ARG A 708 -7.95 10.54 -9.91
N ASN A 709 -7.87 10.51 -8.58
CA ASN A 709 -6.73 9.94 -7.83
C ASN A 709 -6.74 8.41 -7.78
N THR A 710 -7.52 7.75 -8.62
CA THR A 710 -7.67 6.29 -8.65
C THR A 710 -6.89 5.66 -9.80
N LEU A 711 -6.46 4.41 -9.60
CA LEU A 711 -5.91 3.56 -10.67
C LEU A 711 -6.92 3.40 -11.80
N ALA A 712 -8.21 3.30 -11.47
CA ALA A 712 -9.27 3.17 -12.45
C ALA A 712 -9.35 4.38 -13.42
N ALA A 713 -9.22 5.60 -12.89
CA ALA A 713 -9.19 6.81 -13.71
C ALA A 713 -7.92 6.89 -14.57
N HIS A 714 -6.77 6.56 -13.98
CA HIS A 714 -5.50 6.51 -14.71
C HIS A 714 -5.58 5.50 -15.88
N ALA A 715 -5.97 4.26 -15.62
CA ALA A 715 -6.07 3.23 -16.64
C ALA A 715 -7.13 3.52 -17.73
N ALA A 716 -8.14 4.34 -17.42
CA ALA A 716 -9.11 4.81 -18.41
C ALA A 716 -8.51 5.90 -19.32
N ALA A 717 -7.67 6.78 -18.77
CA ALA A 717 -7.01 7.84 -19.53
C ALA A 717 -5.82 7.33 -20.35
N PHE A 718 -5.05 6.40 -19.79
CA PHE A 718 -3.81 5.86 -20.36
C PHE A 718 -3.88 4.33 -20.46
N PRO A 719 -4.77 3.78 -21.28
CA PRO A 719 -5.04 2.34 -21.31
C PRO A 719 -3.85 1.48 -21.73
N GLY A 720 -2.90 2.04 -22.45
CA GLY A 720 -1.68 1.37 -22.93
C GLY A 720 -0.50 1.40 -21.95
N ARG A 721 -0.67 1.96 -20.73
CA ARG A 721 0.37 1.98 -19.69
C ARG A 721 0.03 0.97 -18.61
N TRP A 722 0.94 0.03 -18.33
CA TRP A 722 0.73 -0.97 -17.26
C TRP A 722 0.81 -0.33 -15.88
N ASN A 723 1.84 0.49 -15.64
CA ASN A 723 1.89 1.36 -14.47
C ASN A 723 0.65 2.26 -14.44
N GLY A 724 -0.12 2.16 -13.35
CA GLY A 724 -1.40 2.82 -13.21
C GLY A 724 -2.63 1.95 -13.45
N VAL A 725 -2.46 0.65 -13.76
CA VAL A 725 -3.57 -0.32 -13.85
C VAL A 725 -3.81 -1.05 -12.53
N LEU A 726 -2.77 -1.61 -11.91
CA LEU A 726 -2.84 -2.32 -10.63
C LEU A 726 -2.10 -1.58 -9.52
N SER A 727 -1.10 -0.82 -9.86
CA SER A 727 -0.24 -0.07 -8.94
C SER A 727 0.43 1.09 -9.68
N VAL A 728 0.93 2.06 -8.94
CA VAL A 728 1.68 3.22 -9.45
C VAL A 728 2.86 3.50 -8.55
N ASP A 729 3.79 4.31 -9.04
CA ASP A 729 4.84 4.94 -8.26
C ASP A 729 4.33 6.25 -7.60
N ASP A 730 5.21 7.06 -7.07
CA ASP A 730 4.92 8.31 -6.35
C ASP A 730 4.12 9.30 -7.18
N ALA A 731 4.49 9.42 -8.45
CA ALA A 731 3.95 10.39 -9.37
C ALA A 731 3.76 9.81 -10.76
N CYS A 732 2.97 10.49 -11.56
CA CYS A 732 2.86 10.26 -13.00
C CYS A 732 3.19 11.53 -13.76
N ASN A 733 3.76 11.38 -14.96
CA ASN A 733 3.99 12.47 -15.87
C ASN A 733 2.69 13.20 -16.20
N ALA A 734 2.77 14.52 -16.26
CA ALA A 734 1.65 15.34 -16.68
C ALA A 734 1.28 15.09 -18.14
N TRP A 735 0.06 15.47 -18.51
CA TRP A 735 -0.47 15.28 -19.87
C TRP A 735 0.34 15.99 -20.97
N PHE A 736 1.10 17.02 -20.63
CA PHE A 736 1.94 17.79 -21.57
C PHE A 736 3.38 17.23 -21.71
N ALA A 737 3.70 16.18 -20.95
CA ALA A 737 4.99 15.52 -21.05
C ALA A 737 5.12 14.72 -22.36
N PRO A 738 6.34 14.41 -22.81
CA PRO A 738 6.56 13.50 -23.94
C PRO A 738 5.89 12.13 -23.75
N ASP A 739 5.91 11.63 -22.49
CA ASP A 739 5.30 10.36 -22.08
C ASP A 739 4.18 10.58 -21.06
N PRO A 740 3.03 11.13 -21.48
CA PRO A 740 1.95 11.44 -20.56
C PRO A 740 1.40 10.15 -19.91
N GLY A 741 1.13 10.22 -18.60
CA GLY A 741 0.58 9.12 -17.82
C GLY A 741 1.57 7.98 -17.54
N ASP A 742 2.83 8.15 -17.84
CA ASP A 742 3.87 7.26 -17.33
C ASP A 742 4.08 7.54 -15.85
N CYS A 743 3.97 6.50 -15.03
CA CYS A 743 3.98 6.60 -13.59
C CYS A 743 5.24 5.93 -13.06
N GLY A 744 6.33 6.65 -13.14
CA GLY A 744 7.61 6.30 -12.56
C GLY A 744 8.35 7.58 -12.24
N ILE A 745 9.01 7.65 -11.09
CA ILE A 745 10.08 8.60 -10.89
C ILE A 745 11.26 8.02 -11.65
N ASP A 746 11.52 8.61 -12.79
CA ASP A 746 12.42 8.07 -13.79
C ASP A 746 13.87 8.08 -13.31
N LEU A 747 14.22 7.02 -12.59
CA LEU A 747 15.63 6.69 -12.37
C LEU A 747 16.00 5.39 -13.06
N ASP A 748 15.14 4.79 -13.81
CA ASP A 748 15.28 3.54 -14.58
C ASP A 748 14.01 2.70 -14.54
N HIS A 749 12.85 3.06 -14.83
CA HIS A 749 11.57 2.33 -14.97
C HIS A 749 11.47 0.92 -14.35
N THR A 750 12.49 0.56 -13.58
CA THR A 750 12.90 -0.76 -13.22
C THR A 750 12.06 -1.40 -12.11
N TYR A 751 11.69 -0.66 -11.11
CA TYR A 751 10.84 -1.13 -10.01
C TYR A 751 9.70 -0.14 -9.74
N ALA A 752 9.51 0.76 -10.67
CA ALA A 752 8.43 1.71 -10.67
C ALA A 752 7.08 0.99 -10.57
N GLY A 753 6.15 1.54 -9.84
CA GLY A 753 4.79 1.06 -9.85
C GLY A 753 4.34 0.34 -8.60
N GLN A 754 4.99 0.51 -7.46
CA GLN A 754 4.53 -0.10 -6.22
C GLN A 754 4.77 0.77 -4.99
N ILE A 755 4.59 2.08 -5.10
CA ILE A 755 4.62 2.91 -3.92
C ILE A 755 3.23 2.97 -3.26
N MET A 756 3.19 3.15 -1.94
CA MET A 756 1.95 3.06 -1.18
C MET A 756 1.19 4.40 -1.10
N HIS A 757 1.67 5.47 -1.73
CA HIS A 757 1.03 6.78 -1.65
C HIS A 757 -0.36 6.80 -2.29
N GLN A 758 -0.50 6.34 -3.53
CA GLN A 758 -1.81 6.33 -4.20
C GLN A 758 -2.85 5.54 -3.41
N PRO A 759 -2.63 4.25 -3.06
CA PRO A 759 -3.64 3.48 -2.36
C PRO A 759 -3.91 4.00 -0.94
N ALA A 760 -2.88 4.45 -0.22
CA ALA A 760 -3.04 4.97 1.13
C ALA A 760 -3.87 6.26 1.15
N TRP A 761 -3.52 7.22 0.29
CA TRP A 761 -4.21 8.51 0.24
C TRP A 761 -5.61 8.42 -0.36
N THR A 762 -5.83 7.56 -1.37
CA THR A 762 -7.17 7.29 -1.89
C THR A 762 -8.10 6.74 -0.80
N LEU A 763 -7.64 5.77 -0.03
CA LEU A 763 -8.43 5.18 1.06
C LEU A 763 -8.63 6.16 2.22
N TYR A 764 -7.60 6.91 2.61
CA TYR A 764 -7.68 7.90 3.68
C TYR A 764 -8.59 9.07 3.30
N ALA A 765 -8.44 9.64 2.08
CA ALA A 765 -9.30 10.70 1.58
C ALA A 765 -10.77 10.25 1.48
N ALA A 766 -11.04 9.05 0.97
CA ALA A 766 -12.39 8.49 0.95
C ALA A 766 -12.99 8.37 2.36
N THR A 767 -12.19 7.98 3.36
CA THR A 767 -12.60 7.92 4.77
C THR A 767 -12.98 9.31 5.29
N ARG A 768 -12.19 10.33 4.95
CA ARG A 768 -12.45 11.73 5.32
C ARG A 768 -13.70 12.30 4.61
N LEU A 769 -13.87 12.00 3.33
CA LEU A 769 -15.06 12.42 2.57
C LEU A 769 -16.33 11.68 3.02
N ALA A 770 -16.22 10.46 3.48
CA ALA A 770 -17.33 9.78 4.15
C ALA A 770 -17.73 10.49 5.47
N GLY A 771 -16.87 11.39 5.95
CA GLY A 771 -17.09 12.24 7.10
C GLY A 771 -16.65 11.63 8.43
N ILE A 772 -15.77 10.64 8.40
CA ILE A 772 -15.26 9.94 9.59
C ILE A 772 -14.05 10.72 10.13
N VAL A 773 -14.19 11.34 11.29
CA VAL A 773 -13.14 12.14 11.93
C VAL A 773 -13.02 11.79 13.40
N PRO A 774 -11.88 11.28 13.90
CA PRO A 774 -11.69 11.07 15.33
C PRO A 774 -11.53 12.40 16.08
N THR A 775 -12.04 12.46 17.30
CA THR A 775 -12.01 13.63 18.18
C THR A 775 -11.42 13.27 19.54
N ALA A 776 -11.16 14.26 20.38
CA ALA A 776 -10.68 14.03 21.76
C ALA A 776 -11.61 13.13 22.59
N ARG A 777 -12.92 13.13 22.30
CA ARG A 777 -13.93 12.38 23.05
C ARG A 777 -14.50 11.17 22.35
N GLY A 778 -14.20 10.95 21.05
CA GLY A 778 -14.75 9.87 20.27
C GLY A 778 -14.67 10.14 18.78
N TYR A 779 -15.82 10.23 18.10
CA TYR A 779 -15.84 10.42 16.64
C TYR A 779 -16.88 11.46 16.23
N ARG A 780 -16.56 12.17 15.13
CA ARG A 780 -17.50 13.00 14.39
C ARG A 780 -17.79 12.36 13.04
N PHE A 781 -19.08 12.23 12.72
CA PHE A 781 -19.58 11.75 11.44
C PHE A 781 -20.26 12.92 10.71
N ARG A 782 -19.54 13.55 9.80
CA ARG A 782 -20.01 14.67 9.00
C ARG A 782 -19.80 14.41 7.52
N PRO A 783 -20.74 13.72 6.84
CA PRO A 783 -20.64 13.41 5.41
C PRO A 783 -20.29 14.62 4.57
N ARG A 784 -19.30 14.47 3.67
CA ARG A 784 -18.79 15.50 2.77
C ARG A 784 -19.06 15.19 1.31
N LEU A 785 -19.31 13.91 0.99
CA LEU A 785 -19.67 13.48 -0.35
C LEU A 785 -21.02 14.11 -0.76
N PRO A 786 -21.15 14.60 -2.00
CA PRO A 786 -22.38 15.18 -2.54
C PRO A 786 -23.38 14.09 -2.96
N LEU A 787 -23.39 12.96 -2.28
CA LEU A 787 -24.20 11.78 -2.58
C LEU A 787 -25.35 11.66 -1.57
N ARG A 788 -26.58 11.53 -2.07
CA ARG A 788 -27.77 11.33 -1.21
C ARG A 788 -27.77 9.98 -0.50
N ARG A 789 -27.10 8.97 -1.08
CA ARG A 789 -26.95 7.61 -0.53
C ARG A 789 -25.54 7.13 -0.80
N PHE A 790 -24.86 6.72 0.24
CA PHE A 790 -23.56 6.04 0.16
C PHE A 790 -23.30 5.27 1.46
N SER A 791 -22.35 4.35 1.40
CA SER A 791 -21.80 3.70 2.59
C SER A 791 -20.30 3.43 2.40
N LEU A 792 -19.56 3.48 3.52
CA LEU A 792 -18.18 3.03 3.62
C LEU A 792 -18.00 2.30 4.95
N ARG A 793 -17.57 1.05 4.88
CA ARG A 793 -17.31 0.19 6.04
C ARG A 793 -15.86 -0.23 6.02
N LEU A 794 -15.12 0.16 7.02
CA LEU A 794 -13.74 -0.27 7.30
C LEU A 794 -13.77 -1.25 8.49
N PRO A 795 -12.77 -2.08 8.74
CA PRO A 795 -12.75 -3.03 9.85
C PRO A 795 -13.04 -2.41 11.22
N ARG A 796 -12.68 -1.15 11.44
CA ARG A 796 -12.80 -0.48 12.76
C ARG A 796 -13.88 0.60 12.85
N VAL A 797 -14.35 1.10 11.72
CA VAL A 797 -15.35 2.18 11.67
C VAL A 797 -16.15 2.10 10.39
N GLY A 798 -17.40 2.54 10.42
CA GLY A 798 -18.21 2.61 9.21
C GLY A 798 -19.32 3.61 9.30
N ILE A 799 -19.80 4.03 8.13
CA ILE A 799 -20.92 4.95 7.96
C ILE A 799 -21.82 4.52 6.80
N ALA A 800 -23.10 4.74 6.94
CA ALA A 800 -24.07 4.67 5.84
C ALA A 800 -25.00 5.88 5.91
N VAL A 801 -25.15 6.56 4.80
CA VAL A 801 -25.97 7.76 4.64
C VAL A 801 -27.13 7.45 3.71
N ARG A 802 -28.32 7.84 4.12
CA ARG A 802 -29.56 7.81 3.32
C ARG A 802 -30.36 9.10 3.58
N PRO A 803 -31.28 9.50 2.72
CA PRO A 803 -32.17 10.62 3.04
C PRO A 803 -32.82 10.44 4.42
N GLY A 804 -32.67 11.46 5.27
CA GLY A 804 -33.19 11.44 6.64
C GLY A 804 -32.48 10.50 7.62
N SER A 805 -31.38 9.84 7.27
CA SER A 805 -30.71 8.89 8.16
C SER A 805 -29.21 8.84 7.98
N VAL A 806 -28.48 8.85 9.09
CA VAL A 806 -27.05 8.51 9.17
C VAL A 806 -26.89 7.39 10.19
N ARG A 807 -26.29 6.29 9.79
CA ARG A 807 -25.93 5.16 10.65
C ARG A 807 -24.42 4.96 10.62
N GLY A 808 -23.88 4.38 11.70
CA GLY A 808 -22.46 4.05 11.74
C GLY A 808 -22.14 3.08 12.86
N TYR A 809 -20.89 2.68 12.90
CA TYR A 809 -20.31 1.94 14.02
C TYR A 809 -18.89 2.39 14.27
N VAL A 810 -18.46 2.15 15.50
CA VAL A 810 -17.05 2.27 15.91
C VAL A 810 -16.62 0.99 16.63
N ARG A 811 -15.36 0.58 16.43
CA ARG A 811 -14.75 -0.59 17.05
C ARG A 811 -13.37 -0.19 17.60
N PRO A 812 -13.29 0.51 18.73
CA PRO A 812 -12.03 1.00 19.29
C PRO A 812 -11.14 -0.15 19.76
N SER A 813 -9.84 0.09 19.85
CA SER A 813 -8.88 -0.88 20.42
C SER A 813 -8.96 -0.95 21.94
N ALA A 814 -9.35 0.14 22.61
CA ALA A 814 -9.63 0.19 24.03
C ALA A 814 -11.08 0.54 24.30
N GLY A 815 -11.71 -0.10 25.29
CA GLY A 815 -13.08 0.20 25.71
C GLY A 815 -13.20 1.50 26.48
N GLY A 816 -14.44 1.97 26.66
CA GLY A 816 -14.75 3.17 27.43
C GLY A 816 -15.93 3.94 26.85
N ARG A 817 -16.22 5.08 27.47
CA ARG A 817 -17.31 5.94 27.03
C ARG A 817 -16.84 6.88 25.91
N LEU A 818 -17.52 6.83 24.76
CA LEU A 818 -17.28 7.70 23.61
C LEU A 818 -18.45 8.65 23.38
N GLU A 819 -18.13 9.85 22.89
CA GLU A 819 -19.09 10.79 22.33
C GLU A 819 -19.07 10.70 20.81
N ILE A 820 -20.23 10.44 20.21
CA ILE A 820 -20.41 10.43 18.76
C ILE A 820 -21.19 11.69 18.37
N GLU A 821 -20.56 12.49 17.52
CA GLU A 821 -21.16 13.66 16.91
C GLU A 821 -21.58 13.32 15.49
N VAL A 822 -22.87 13.45 15.15
CA VAL A 822 -23.39 13.13 13.82
C VAL A 822 -23.98 14.39 13.21
N ALA A 823 -23.61 14.76 11.99
CA ALA A 823 -24.27 15.84 11.27
C ALA A 823 -25.78 15.61 11.21
N ARG A 824 -26.56 16.61 11.64
CA ARG A 824 -28.01 16.50 11.68
C ARG A 824 -28.56 16.33 10.27
N PRO A 825 -29.25 15.23 9.96
CA PRO A 825 -29.95 15.08 8.70
C PRO A 825 -31.06 16.17 8.59
N ARG A 826 -31.47 16.48 7.37
CA ARG A 826 -32.58 17.44 7.15
C ARG A 826 -33.89 16.83 7.64
N GLY A 827 -34.71 17.59 8.40
CA GLY A 827 -35.98 17.22 8.97
C GLY A 827 -36.22 17.88 10.34
N SER A 828 -37.46 17.82 10.86
CA SER A 828 -37.87 18.53 12.07
C SER A 828 -37.50 17.81 13.36
N ARG A 829 -37.79 16.51 13.45
CA ARG A 829 -37.67 15.73 14.70
C ARG A 829 -36.51 14.71 14.59
N VAL A 830 -35.50 14.89 15.44
CA VAL A 830 -34.34 14.00 15.54
C VAL A 830 -34.62 12.84 16.50
N THR A 831 -34.24 11.65 16.12
CA THR A 831 -34.24 10.47 17.01
C THR A 831 -32.86 9.77 16.88
N ALA A 832 -32.27 9.44 18.02
CA ALA A 832 -30.97 8.76 18.09
C ALA A 832 -31.15 7.35 18.68
N TRP A 833 -30.29 6.44 18.20
CA TRP A 833 -30.32 5.03 18.56
C TRP A 833 -28.90 4.52 18.83
N VAL A 834 -28.71 3.64 19.80
CA VAL A 834 -27.48 2.92 20.12
C VAL A 834 -27.79 1.45 20.33
N GLY A 835 -27.12 0.56 19.62
CA GLY A 835 -27.38 -0.88 19.72
C GLY A 835 -28.85 -1.27 19.50
N GLY A 836 -29.56 -0.54 18.63
CA GLY A 836 -31.00 -0.75 18.38
C GLY A 836 -31.94 -0.11 19.40
N ARG A 837 -31.46 0.49 20.49
CA ARG A 837 -32.28 1.16 21.51
C ARG A 837 -32.29 2.67 21.28
N ARG A 838 -33.45 3.29 21.48
CA ARG A 838 -33.57 4.77 21.46
C ARG A 838 -32.84 5.35 22.67
N VAL A 839 -32.05 6.39 22.45
CA VAL A 839 -31.27 7.06 23.50
C VAL A 839 -31.48 8.56 23.51
N ALA A 840 -31.16 9.19 24.63
CA ALA A 840 -31.15 10.64 24.74
C ALA A 840 -30.04 11.20 23.84
N SER A 841 -30.30 12.33 23.19
CA SER A 841 -29.35 13.04 22.36
C SER A 841 -29.53 14.55 22.52
N SER A 842 -28.49 15.30 22.31
CA SER A 842 -28.56 16.77 22.26
C SER A 842 -28.12 17.27 20.87
N VAL A 843 -28.66 18.40 20.47
CA VAL A 843 -28.29 19.05 19.19
C VAL A 843 -27.56 20.35 19.49
N ARG A 844 -26.33 20.48 19.01
CA ARG A 844 -25.54 21.71 19.14
C ARG A 844 -24.76 21.98 17.85
N ALA A 845 -24.82 23.18 17.35
CA ALA A 845 -24.12 23.61 16.11
C ALA A 845 -24.33 22.66 14.90
N GLY A 846 -25.60 22.19 14.72
CA GLY A 846 -25.94 21.27 13.62
C GLY A 846 -25.44 19.84 13.79
N LEU A 847 -24.93 19.48 14.97
CA LEU A 847 -24.48 18.12 15.31
C LEU A 847 -25.38 17.50 16.36
N VAL A 848 -25.81 16.27 16.12
CA VAL A 848 -26.48 15.41 17.09
C VAL A 848 -25.41 14.67 17.90
N ARG A 849 -25.42 14.83 19.22
CA ARG A 849 -24.48 14.17 20.12
C ARG A 849 -25.14 12.96 20.79
N VAL A 850 -24.42 11.88 20.77
CA VAL A 850 -24.84 10.58 21.34
C VAL A 850 -23.67 10.00 22.14
N ARG A 851 -23.98 9.38 23.28
CA ARG A 851 -22.96 8.68 24.09
C ARG A 851 -23.04 7.18 23.82
N LEU A 852 -21.88 6.57 23.64
CA LEU A 852 -21.71 5.12 23.45
C LEU A 852 -20.80 4.57 24.53
N ASP A 853 -21.22 3.51 25.20
CA ASP A 853 -20.32 2.66 25.96
C ASP A 853 -19.76 1.58 25.03
N THR A 854 -18.45 1.49 24.96
CA THR A 854 -17.75 0.61 24.01
C THR A 854 -16.90 -0.41 24.75
N ARG A 855 -16.72 -1.58 24.11
CA ARG A 855 -15.78 -2.62 24.54
C ARG A 855 -14.66 -2.75 23.53
N ALA A 856 -13.43 -3.02 24.01
CA ALA A 856 -12.28 -3.22 23.17
C ALA A 856 -12.55 -4.26 22.07
N GLY A 857 -12.27 -3.91 20.82
CA GLY A 857 -12.44 -4.81 19.68
C GLY A 857 -13.88 -5.14 19.26
N HIS A 858 -14.90 -4.65 19.96
CA HIS A 858 -16.31 -4.88 19.62
C HIS A 858 -16.93 -3.68 18.92
N ALA A 859 -17.82 -3.95 17.94
CA ALA A 859 -18.55 -2.89 17.26
C ALA A 859 -19.66 -2.35 18.18
N SER A 860 -19.75 -1.03 18.26
CA SER A 860 -20.86 -0.31 18.88
C SER A 860 -21.56 0.51 17.81
N ASP A 861 -22.81 0.15 17.49
CA ASP A 861 -23.58 0.74 16.40
C ASP A 861 -24.38 1.94 16.91
N PHE A 862 -24.53 2.94 16.03
CA PHE A 862 -25.41 4.09 16.26
C PHE A 862 -26.23 4.42 15.02
N ALA A 863 -27.36 5.10 15.22
CA ALA A 863 -28.12 5.70 14.13
C ALA A 863 -28.74 7.03 14.57
N VAL A 864 -28.80 7.97 13.66
CA VAL A 864 -29.53 9.23 13.77
C VAL A 864 -30.52 9.29 12.62
N THR A 865 -31.80 9.45 12.95
CA THR A 865 -32.87 9.54 11.97
C THR A 865 -33.68 10.81 12.20
N VAL A 866 -34.27 11.35 11.13
CA VAL A 866 -35.22 12.48 11.20
C VAL A 866 -36.53 12.11 10.50
N ARG A 867 -37.64 12.71 10.99
CA ARG A 867 -38.92 12.73 10.30
C ARG A 867 -39.13 14.05 9.59
#